data_bb35aa095c5a0a5d3799d1b8efe877c7
#
_entry.id   bb35aa095c5a0a5d3799d1b8efe877c7
#
_cell.length_a   1.000
_cell.length_b   1.000
_cell.length_c   1.000
_cell.angle_alpha   90.00
_cell.angle_beta   90.00
_cell.angle_gamma   90.00
#
_symmetry.space_group_name_H-M   'P 1'
#
loop_
_entity.id
_entity.type
_entity.pdbx_description
1 polymer ?
#
loop_
_entity_poly.entity_id
_entity_poly.type
_entity_poly.pdbx_seq_one_letter_code
_entity_poly.pdbx_strand_id
1 'polypeptide(L)'
;MENNTNRPNGGDDDRQKKQNRRGIIICLAVAIGVFIVFSMMNRQVQQMTNREITYDKFIRMLDDGQVKSVTLTADRLKITPKSSGNSVYQVTYYTGIISMDYSLVERLSNAGVEFKKDLTDNSSSMLYMLMSYLFPVLLLWGGLFLIFRLMSRNSGGMMGIGKSTAKMYVQKETGVTFKDVAGQEEAMDSLTEMVDFLNNPGKYTEIGARLPKGALLVGPPGTGKTLLAKAVAGEAGVPFFSLSGSDFVEMFVGVGASRVRDLFKQAQAMAPCIIFIDEIDAIGKSRDSQYGGGNDEREQTLNQLLSEMDGFDSSKGLVILGATNRPEVLDKALLRPGRFDRRVIVEKPDLKGRVDILKVHAKDVLMDDSVDFDEIALATSGAVGSDLANMINEAAIMAVKAGRKAVCQADLFEAVEVVIAGKEKKDRILGKEEKKIVAYHETGHALVTALMKHSEPVQKITIVPRTMGSLGYVMQVPEEEKYLMSKEEILTRITTLFGGRAAEQIVFDSITTGASNDIEQATKLARAMVTQYGMSEKFGLIGLESIQNRYLDGRAVLNCGDATEAEIDQEVMKILKECYAKAEELLRGDREALDKLAEFLIAHETITGKEFMKIFRQVKGITDPEGDLYEALVLDVDGTLVGTDKQVSEATREAIIEAQQRGKTVAIASGRSISGIRRTAAKIRLEQFGGYV
;
A
#
# COMPACT_ATOMS: atom_id res chain seq x y z
N MET A 1 -32.76 -46.91 -42.01
CA MET A 1 -33.96 -46.49 -41.30
C MET A 1 -33.48 -45.47 -40.25
N GLU A 2 -33.33 -44.25 -40.69
CA GLU A 2 -34.31 -43.16 -40.57
C GLU A 2 -34.89 -43.05 -39.16
N ASN A 3 -34.48 -42.01 -38.41
CA ASN A 3 -35.37 -40.91 -38.14
C ASN A 3 -34.62 -39.67 -37.57
N ASN A 4 -34.72 -38.67 -38.37
CA ASN A 4 -34.36 -37.28 -38.21
C ASN A 4 -35.47 -36.57 -37.40
N THR A 5 -35.17 -35.90 -36.29
CA THR A 5 -36.07 -34.87 -35.75
C THR A 5 -35.27 -33.63 -35.37
N ASN A 6 -35.23 -32.71 -36.33
CA ASN A 6 -34.97 -31.28 -36.17
C ASN A 6 -36.02 -30.70 -35.22
N ARG A 7 -35.57 -30.05 -34.12
CA ARG A 7 -36.37 -29.05 -33.38
C ARG A 7 -35.76 -27.66 -33.59
N PRO A 8 -36.54 -26.66 -34.00
CA PRO A 8 -36.02 -25.31 -34.22
C PRO A 8 -35.81 -24.60 -32.89
N ASN A 9 -34.65 -23.94 -32.79
CA ASN A 9 -34.20 -23.07 -31.70
C ASN A 9 -35.04 -21.78 -31.68
N GLY A 10 -36.17 -21.75 -30.94
CA GLY A 10 -37.06 -20.58 -30.82
C GLY A 10 -36.72 -19.60 -29.68
N GLY A 11 -35.56 -19.72 -29.02
CA GLY A 11 -35.24 -18.94 -27.82
C GLY A 11 -34.47 -17.67 -28.06
N ASP A 12 -33.70 -17.55 -29.13
CA ASP A 12 -32.82 -16.39 -29.34
C ASP A 12 -33.52 -15.21 -30.07
N ASP A 13 -34.52 -15.48 -30.88
CA ASP A 13 -35.27 -14.47 -31.64
C ASP A 13 -36.16 -13.59 -30.72
N ASP A 14 -36.71 -14.18 -29.68
CA ASP A 14 -37.56 -13.44 -28.72
C ASP A 14 -36.74 -12.53 -27.76
N ARG A 15 -35.50 -12.90 -27.43
CA ARG A 15 -34.58 -12.04 -26.67
C ARG A 15 -34.08 -10.86 -27.48
N GLN A 16 -33.76 -11.05 -28.77
CA GLN A 16 -33.37 -9.96 -29.67
C GLN A 16 -34.52 -8.98 -29.92
N LYS A 17 -35.76 -9.47 -30.10
CA LYS A 17 -36.94 -8.61 -30.23
C LYS A 17 -37.25 -7.79 -28.98
N LYS A 18 -37.02 -8.34 -27.79
CA LYS A 18 -37.18 -7.61 -26.51
C LYS A 18 -36.11 -6.52 -26.31
N GLN A 19 -34.87 -6.79 -26.71
CA GLN A 19 -33.76 -5.83 -26.61
C GLN A 19 -33.90 -4.68 -27.62
N ASN A 20 -34.33 -4.96 -28.85
CA ASN A 20 -34.62 -3.91 -29.85
C ASN A 20 -35.81 -3.01 -29.42
N ARG A 21 -36.86 -3.57 -28.79
CA ARG A 21 -37.95 -2.79 -28.20
C ARG A 21 -37.49 -1.82 -27.11
N ARG A 22 -36.57 -2.23 -26.22
CA ARG A 22 -36.01 -1.34 -25.19
C ARG A 22 -35.17 -0.20 -25.78
N GLY A 23 -34.35 -0.48 -26.81
CA GLY A 23 -33.58 0.54 -27.53
C GLY A 23 -34.48 1.58 -28.17
N ILE A 24 -35.58 1.14 -28.81
CA ILE A 24 -36.58 2.02 -29.41
C ILE A 24 -37.27 2.89 -28.37
N ILE A 25 -37.63 2.34 -27.22
CA ILE A 25 -38.27 3.10 -26.13
C ILE A 25 -37.34 4.18 -25.57
N ILE A 26 -36.04 3.89 -25.40
CA ILE A 26 -35.04 4.86 -24.94
C ILE A 26 -34.86 5.98 -25.96
N CYS A 27 -34.76 5.67 -27.25
CA CYS A 27 -34.66 6.67 -28.31
C CYS A 27 -35.90 7.56 -28.37
N LEU A 28 -37.09 6.98 -28.17
CA LEU A 28 -38.36 7.72 -28.13
C LEU A 28 -38.43 8.65 -26.89
N ALA A 29 -37.98 8.19 -25.72
CA ALA A 29 -37.90 9.00 -24.54
C ALA A 29 -36.93 10.17 -24.66
N VAL A 30 -35.78 9.98 -25.31
CA VAL A 30 -34.79 11.04 -25.57
C VAL A 30 -35.36 12.05 -26.59
N ALA A 31 -36.04 11.61 -27.66
CA ALA A 31 -36.66 12.47 -28.62
C ALA A 31 -37.77 13.33 -27.97
N ILE A 32 -38.60 12.75 -27.10
CA ILE A 32 -39.61 13.47 -26.33
C ILE A 32 -38.94 14.49 -25.37
N GLY A 33 -37.85 14.12 -24.71
CA GLY A 33 -37.11 15.03 -23.84
C GLY A 33 -36.56 16.24 -24.58
N VAL A 34 -35.96 16.04 -25.77
CA VAL A 34 -35.45 17.13 -26.64
C VAL A 34 -36.60 18.02 -27.13
N PHE A 35 -37.75 17.41 -27.47
CA PHE A 35 -38.94 18.18 -27.91
C PHE A 35 -39.48 19.04 -26.74
N ILE A 36 -39.52 18.52 -25.51
CA ILE A 36 -39.95 19.28 -24.34
C ILE A 36 -39.02 20.48 -24.10
N VAL A 37 -37.70 20.26 -24.13
CA VAL A 37 -36.69 21.32 -23.96
C VAL A 37 -36.80 22.37 -25.02
N PHE A 38 -36.96 21.99 -26.31
CA PHE A 38 -37.16 22.91 -27.43
C PHE A 38 -38.47 23.71 -27.29
N SER A 39 -39.56 23.07 -26.89
CA SER A 39 -40.84 23.69 -26.61
C SER A 39 -40.76 24.70 -25.45
N MET A 40 -40.03 24.35 -24.38
CA MET A 40 -39.77 25.27 -23.28
C MET A 40 -38.93 26.47 -23.68
N MET A 41 -37.86 26.27 -24.48
CA MET A 41 -37.05 27.35 -25.01
C MET A 41 -37.88 28.29 -25.91
N ASN A 42 -38.73 27.75 -26.79
CA ASN A 42 -39.58 28.53 -27.64
C ASN A 42 -40.63 29.36 -26.84
N ARG A 43 -41.20 28.80 -25.80
CA ARG A 43 -42.05 29.53 -24.86
C ARG A 43 -41.32 30.66 -24.16
N GLN A 44 -40.07 30.42 -23.72
CA GLN A 44 -39.26 31.41 -23.02
C GLN A 44 -38.86 32.56 -23.92
N VAL A 45 -38.55 32.31 -25.21
CA VAL A 45 -38.26 33.35 -26.22
C VAL A 45 -39.52 34.15 -26.52
N GLN A 46 -40.68 33.53 -26.64
CA GLN A 46 -41.97 34.27 -26.86
C GLN A 46 -42.34 35.15 -25.64
N GLN A 47 -42.08 34.71 -24.40
CA GLN A 47 -42.30 35.53 -23.20
C GLN A 47 -41.33 36.71 -23.11
N MET A 48 -40.11 36.59 -23.65
CA MET A 48 -39.13 37.68 -23.66
C MET A 48 -39.44 38.74 -24.73
N THR A 49 -40.05 38.35 -25.85
CA THR A 49 -40.34 39.24 -26.98
C THR A 49 -41.74 39.87 -26.92
N ASN A 50 -42.72 39.23 -26.29
CA ASN A 50 -44.11 39.71 -26.19
C ASN A 50 -44.45 40.00 -24.72
N ARG A 51 -44.65 41.27 -24.38
CA ARG A 51 -44.99 41.70 -23.00
C ARG A 51 -46.38 42.32 -22.95
N GLU A 52 -47.15 41.87 -21.99
CA GLU A 52 -48.46 42.47 -21.71
C GLU A 52 -48.25 43.79 -20.97
N ILE A 53 -49.04 44.84 -21.39
CA ILE A 53 -49.12 46.11 -20.66
C ILE A 53 -50.57 46.51 -20.48
N THR A 54 -50.83 47.32 -19.47
CA THR A 54 -52.17 47.88 -19.24
C THR A 54 -52.51 48.91 -20.30
N TYR A 55 -53.81 49.04 -20.63
CA TYR A 55 -54.30 50.02 -21.62
C TYR A 55 -53.91 51.45 -21.26
N ASP A 56 -53.95 51.84 -20.00
CA ASP A 56 -53.51 53.13 -19.51
C ASP A 56 -52.03 53.40 -19.83
N LYS A 57 -51.16 52.36 -19.62
CA LYS A 57 -49.74 52.48 -19.99
C LYS A 57 -49.53 52.60 -21.49
N PHE A 58 -50.33 51.95 -22.30
CA PHE A 58 -50.29 52.11 -23.74
C PHE A 58 -50.64 53.56 -24.15
N ILE A 59 -51.72 54.15 -23.58
CA ILE A 59 -52.08 55.53 -23.87
C ILE A 59 -50.96 56.49 -23.49
N ARG A 60 -50.34 56.36 -22.34
CA ARG A 60 -49.16 57.17 -21.94
C ARG A 60 -48.03 57.05 -22.95
N MET A 61 -47.69 55.80 -23.37
CA MET A 61 -46.64 55.56 -24.38
C MET A 61 -47.01 56.18 -25.74
N LEU A 62 -48.28 56.29 -26.10
CA LEU A 62 -48.77 56.95 -27.27
C LEU A 62 -48.59 58.45 -27.17
N ASP A 63 -49.02 59.05 -26.06
CA ASP A 63 -48.93 60.50 -25.76
C ASP A 63 -47.47 60.97 -25.69
N ASP A 64 -46.58 60.12 -25.15
CA ASP A 64 -45.13 60.34 -25.05
C ASP A 64 -44.39 60.13 -26.41
N GLY A 65 -45.13 59.77 -27.50
CA GLY A 65 -44.57 59.55 -28.84
C GLY A 65 -43.63 58.34 -28.94
N GLN A 66 -43.71 57.38 -28.02
CA GLN A 66 -42.82 56.19 -27.97
C GLN A 66 -43.30 55.04 -28.82
N VAL A 67 -44.50 55.12 -29.41
CA VAL A 67 -45.10 54.06 -30.23
C VAL A 67 -44.73 54.31 -31.72
N LYS A 68 -44.27 53.24 -32.40
CA LYS A 68 -43.94 53.24 -33.81
C LYS A 68 -45.15 52.81 -34.65
N SER A 69 -45.77 51.72 -34.34
CA SER A 69 -46.96 51.18 -35.02
C SER A 69 -47.84 50.37 -34.08
N VAL A 70 -49.14 50.35 -34.42
CA VAL A 70 -50.16 49.58 -33.71
C VAL A 70 -50.88 48.67 -34.69
N THR A 71 -50.95 47.38 -34.41
CA THR A 71 -51.74 46.42 -35.19
C THR A 71 -52.94 45.97 -34.37
N LEU A 72 -54.16 46.19 -34.91
CA LEU A 72 -55.38 45.77 -34.30
C LEU A 72 -55.69 44.31 -34.69
N THR A 73 -55.75 43.42 -33.71
CA THR A 73 -56.19 42.04 -33.89
C THR A 73 -57.63 41.91 -33.34
N ALA A 74 -58.29 40.78 -33.49
CA ALA A 74 -59.66 40.61 -33.09
C ALA A 74 -59.91 40.82 -31.55
N ASP A 75 -58.91 40.51 -30.70
CA ASP A 75 -59.02 40.50 -29.27
C ASP A 75 -57.99 41.41 -28.55
N ARG A 76 -56.97 41.93 -29.26
CA ARG A 76 -55.89 42.70 -28.63
C ARG A 76 -55.24 43.70 -29.60
N LEU A 77 -54.58 44.71 -29.02
CA LEU A 77 -53.72 45.68 -29.71
C LEU A 77 -52.27 45.20 -29.57
N LYS A 78 -51.59 45.06 -30.67
CA LYS A 78 -50.13 44.77 -30.72
C LYS A 78 -49.41 46.06 -30.99
N ILE A 79 -48.54 46.46 -30.07
CA ILE A 79 -47.86 47.76 -30.06
C ILE A 79 -46.37 47.54 -30.27
N THR A 80 -45.83 48.19 -31.29
CA THR A 80 -44.40 48.17 -31.59
C THR A 80 -43.82 49.52 -31.16
N PRO A 81 -42.92 49.57 -30.19
CA PRO A 81 -42.29 50.81 -29.77
C PRO A 81 -41.26 51.32 -30.79
N LYS A 82 -40.97 52.64 -30.76
CA LYS A 82 -39.81 53.20 -31.46
C LYS A 82 -38.55 52.67 -30.77
N SER A 83 -37.66 52.00 -31.54
CA SER A 83 -36.46 51.36 -31.05
C SER A 83 -35.54 52.36 -30.34
N SER A 84 -35.24 52.10 -29.08
CA SER A 84 -34.24 52.82 -28.31
C SER A 84 -33.13 51.82 -27.90
N GLY A 85 -32.05 51.76 -28.73
CA GLY A 85 -30.87 50.99 -28.38
C GLY A 85 -30.67 49.64 -29.12
N ASN A 86 -29.41 49.21 -29.18
CA ASN A 86 -28.86 48.01 -29.84
C ASN A 86 -29.33 46.67 -29.21
N SER A 87 -30.62 46.35 -29.26
CA SER A 87 -31.07 45.02 -28.86
C SER A 87 -31.36 44.13 -30.06
N VAL A 88 -30.81 42.93 -30.08
CA VAL A 88 -30.94 41.91 -31.13
C VAL A 88 -32.41 41.43 -31.29
N TYR A 89 -33.27 41.67 -30.29
CA TYR A 89 -34.67 41.27 -30.27
C TYR A 89 -35.59 42.49 -30.09
N GLN A 90 -36.55 42.65 -31.00
CA GLN A 90 -37.54 43.72 -30.96
C GLN A 90 -38.67 43.31 -29.98
N VAL A 91 -38.80 44.00 -28.86
CA VAL A 91 -39.85 43.75 -27.87
C VAL A 91 -41.15 44.32 -28.40
N THR A 92 -42.21 43.52 -28.44
CA THR A 92 -43.56 43.93 -28.83
C THR A 92 -44.45 43.90 -27.59
N TYR A 93 -45.23 44.95 -27.36
CA TYR A 93 -46.19 45.01 -26.28
C TYR A 93 -47.60 44.64 -26.81
N TYR A 94 -48.44 44.09 -25.96
CA TYR A 94 -49.82 43.84 -26.28
C TYR A 94 -50.72 44.22 -25.10
N THR A 95 -51.93 44.72 -25.46
CA THR A 95 -52.99 45.08 -24.49
C THR A 95 -54.37 44.69 -25.02
N GLY A 96 -55.35 44.50 -24.17
CA GLY A 96 -56.72 44.23 -24.55
C GLY A 96 -57.39 45.46 -25.19
N ILE A 97 -58.39 45.24 -26.05
CA ILE A 97 -59.18 46.30 -26.66
C ILE A 97 -60.31 46.69 -25.69
N ILE A 98 -60.39 48.00 -25.38
CA ILE A 98 -61.54 48.52 -24.63
C ILE A 98 -62.58 48.91 -25.63
N SER A 99 -63.69 48.16 -25.70
CA SER A 99 -64.76 48.28 -26.70
C SER A 99 -65.52 49.59 -26.72
N MET A 100 -65.32 50.49 -25.76
CA MET A 100 -65.99 51.81 -25.65
C MET A 100 -65.06 52.99 -25.95
N ASP A 101 -63.80 52.76 -26.34
CA ASP A 101 -62.91 53.88 -26.66
C ASP A 101 -63.04 54.26 -28.22
N TYR A 102 -64.04 55.02 -28.53
CA TYR A 102 -64.29 55.52 -29.90
C TYR A 102 -63.24 56.55 -30.33
N SER A 103 -62.47 57.11 -29.40
CA SER A 103 -61.43 58.11 -29.69
C SER A 103 -60.07 57.55 -30.09
N LEU A 104 -59.86 56.22 -29.93
CA LEU A 104 -58.56 55.57 -30.13
C LEU A 104 -58.01 55.82 -31.58
N VAL A 105 -58.86 55.70 -32.60
CA VAL A 105 -58.41 55.87 -33.97
C VAL A 105 -58.01 57.31 -34.21
N GLU A 106 -58.76 58.29 -33.67
CA GLU A 106 -58.43 59.71 -33.75
C GLU A 106 -57.12 60.04 -33.00
N ARG A 107 -56.92 59.47 -31.81
CA ARG A 107 -55.68 59.62 -31.07
C ARG A 107 -54.46 59.03 -31.81
N LEU A 108 -54.61 57.84 -32.43
CA LEU A 108 -53.53 57.20 -33.22
C LEU A 108 -53.21 58.05 -34.44
N SER A 109 -54.21 58.61 -35.11
CA SER A 109 -54.03 59.52 -36.25
C SER A 109 -53.32 60.82 -35.86
N ASN A 110 -53.78 61.43 -34.73
CA ASN A 110 -53.15 62.65 -34.20
C ASN A 110 -51.73 62.48 -33.71
N ALA A 111 -51.40 61.31 -33.22
CA ALA A 111 -50.05 60.96 -32.81
C ALA A 111 -49.14 60.54 -33.93
N GLY A 112 -49.65 60.51 -35.20
CA GLY A 112 -48.86 60.14 -36.39
C GLY A 112 -48.33 58.70 -36.37
N VAL A 113 -49.03 57.80 -35.68
CA VAL A 113 -48.61 56.39 -35.52
C VAL A 113 -49.29 55.56 -36.64
N GLU A 114 -48.46 54.72 -37.28
CA GLU A 114 -48.98 53.83 -38.35
C GLU A 114 -49.85 52.73 -37.65
N PHE A 115 -51.10 52.60 -38.07
CA PHE A 115 -52.01 51.57 -37.55
C PHE A 115 -52.67 50.80 -38.64
N LYS A 116 -52.81 49.45 -38.44
CA LYS A 116 -53.49 48.54 -39.38
C LYS A 116 -54.31 47.51 -38.66
N LYS A 117 -55.33 47.00 -39.30
CA LYS A 117 -56.08 45.85 -38.84
C LYS A 117 -55.48 44.59 -39.48
N ASP A 118 -55.20 43.59 -38.65
CA ASP A 118 -54.67 42.31 -39.12
C ASP A 118 -55.80 41.46 -39.70
N LEU A 119 -55.70 41.14 -40.98
CA LEU A 119 -56.62 40.28 -41.72
C LEU A 119 -56.00 38.86 -41.64
N THR A 120 -56.37 38.09 -40.63
CA THR A 120 -55.88 36.74 -40.46
C THR A 120 -56.38 35.81 -41.55
N ASP A 121 -55.48 35.46 -42.48
CA ASP A 121 -55.71 34.36 -43.39
C ASP A 121 -55.19 33.05 -42.75
N ASN A 122 -56.15 32.24 -42.32
CA ASN A 122 -55.86 31.02 -41.45
C ASN A 122 -55.20 29.90 -42.27
N SER A 123 -55.07 29.97 -43.57
CA SER A 123 -54.58 28.87 -44.38
C SER A 123 -53.02 28.74 -44.38
N SER A 124 -52.30 29.86 -44.25
CA SER A 124 -50.84 29.88 -44.29
C SER A 124 -50.22 29.60 -42.93
N SER A 125 -50.93 29.86 -41.83
CA SER A 125 -50.39 29.68 -40.47
C SER A 125 -50.28 28.21 -40.06
N MET A 126 -51.20 27.37 -40.56
CA MET A 126 -51.22 25.94 -40.22
C MET A 126 -50.05 25.18 -40.89
N LEU A 127 -49.73 25.53 -42.14
CA LEU A 127 -48.60 24.94 -42.88
C LEU A 127 -47.26 25.40 -42.30
N TYR A 128 -47.17 26.65 -41.85
CA TYR A 128 -45.97 27.19 -41.21
C TYR A 128 -45.73 26.57 -39.84
N MET A 129 -46.78 26.33 -39.08
CA MET A 129 -46.73 25.62 -37.79
C MET A 129 -46.28 24.16 -37.96
N LEU A 130 -46.88 23.47 -38.96
CA LEU A 130 -46.53 22.09 -39.27
C LEU A 130 -45.05 21.97 -39.69
N MET A 131 -44.57 22.85 -40.55
CA MET A 131 -43.17 22.88 -41.01
C MET A 131 -42.20 23.27 -39.91
N SER A 132 -42.53 24.20 -39.02
CA SER A 132 -41.64 24.64 -37.94
C SER A 132 -41.43 23.58 -36.88
N TYR A 133 -42.34 22.64 -36.72
CA TYR A 133 -42.22 21.53 -35.77
C TYR A 133 -41.76 20.21 -36.39
N LEU A 134 -42.21 19.89 -37.62
CA LEU A 134 -41.87 18.64 -38.30
C LEU A 134 -40.45 18.66 -38.89
N PHE A 135 -39.98 19.79 -39.42
CA PHE A 135 -38.68 19.90 -40.05
C PHE A 135 -37.50 19.68 -39.07
N PRO A 136 -37.46 20.26 -37.84
CA PRO A 136 -36.44 19.98 -36.85
C PRO A 136 -36.44 18.54 -36.38
N VAL A 137 -37.64 17.94 -36.26
CA VAL A 137 -37.78 16.52 -35.83
C VAL A 137 -37.22 15.58 -36.92
N LEU A 138 -37.54 15.85 -38.20
CA LEU A 138 -37.02 15.09 -39.34
C LEU A 138 -35.50 15.25 -39.50
N LEU A 139 -34.96 16.46 -39.29
CA LEU A 139 -33.52 16.71 -39.28
C LEU A 139 -32.81 15.97 -38.16
N LEU A 140 -33.40 15.94 -36.96
CA LEU A 140 -32.85 15.26 -35.81
C LEU A 140 -32.89 13.75 -36.01
N TRP A 141 -33.98 13.20 -36.54
CA TRP A 141 -34.09 11.78 -36.93
C TRP A 141 -33.16 11.41 -38.08
N GLY A 142 -33.05 12.24 -39.10
CA GLY A 142 -32.12 12.05 -40.21
C GLY A 142 -30.66 12.08 -39.72
N GLY A 143 -30.33 13.05 -38.89
CA GLY A 143 -29.02 13.19 -38.27
C GLY A 143 -28.64 11.97 -37.35
N LEU A 144 -29.55 11.54 -36.48
CA LEU A 144 -29.40 10.36 -35.66
C LEU A 144 -29.25 9.08 -36.52
N PHE A 145 -30.06 8.95 -37.58
CA PHE A 145 -29.96 7.82 -38.49
C PHE A 145 -28.63 7.82 -39.26
N LEU A 146 -28.14 9.00 -39.66
CA LEU A 146 -26.86 9.14 -40.34
C LEU A 146 -25.68 8.85 -39.42
N ILE A 147 -25.72 9.34 -38.17
CA ILE A 147 -24.76 9.06 -37.15
C ILE A 147 -24.76 7.55 -36.83
N PHE A 148 -25.93 6.93 -36.69
CA PHE A 148 -26.08 5.50 -36.47
C PHE A 148 -25.54 4.68 -37.63
N ARG A 149 -25.78 5.13 -38.87
CA ARG A 149 -25.26 4.47 -40.06
C ARG A 149 -23.76 4.67 -40.27
N LEU A 150 -23.19 5.83 -39.90
CA LEU A 150 -21.76 6.10 -39.89
C LEU A 150 -21.05 5.31 -38.79
N MET A 151 -21.60 5.24 -37.56
CA MET A 151 -21.10 4.40 -36.48
C MET A 151 -21.20 2.89 -36.82
N SER A 152 -22.28 2.46 -37.47
CA SER A 152 -22.45 1.08 -37.92
C SER A 152 -21.49 0.69 -39.05
N ARG A 153 -21.00 1.64 -39.84
CA ARG A 153 -20.10 1.39 -40.98
C ARG A 153 -18.61 1.38 -40.58
N ASN A 154 -18.27 2.05 -39.46
CA ASN A 154 -16.89 2.15 -38.96
C ASN A 154 -16.66 1.33 -37.69
N SER A 155 -17.70 0.79 -37.09
CA SER A 155 -17.61 -0.12 -35.93
C SER A 155 -18.01 -1.50 -36.38
N GLY A 156 -17.03 -2.31 -36.69
CA GLY A 156 -17.21 -3.77 -36.61
C GLY A 156 -17.71 -4.10 -35.22
N GLY A 157 -19.05 -4.12 -35.08
CA GLY A 157 -19.76 -4.63 -33.91
C GLY A 157 -19.71 -3.74 -32.67
N MET A 158 -20.79 -3.05 -32.40
CA MET A 158 -21.18 -2.58 -31.05
C MET A 158 -21.41 -3.77 -30.06
N MET A 159 -21.03 -4.97 -30.48
CA MET A 159 -20.87 -6.20 -29.68
C MET A 159 -19.47 -6.36 -29.06
N GLY A 160 -18.58 -5.36 -29.21
CA GLY A 160 -17.25 -5.37 -28.60
C GLY A 160 -17.18 -4.88 -27.16
N ILE A 161 -18.29 -4.51 -26.52
CA ILE A 161 -18.30 -4.13 -25.08
C ILE A 161 -18.00 -5.34 -24.17
N GLY A 162 -18.03 -6.56 -24.69
CA GLY A 162 -17.65 -7.78 -23.96
C GLY A 162 -16.29 -8.38 -24.31
N LYS A 163 -15.57 -7.84 -25.31
CA LYS A 163 -14.19 -8.28 -25.55
C LYS A 163 -13.25 -7.40 -24.75
N SER A 164 -12.74 -7.94 -23.67
CA SER A 164 -11.71 -7.35 -22.84
C SER A 164 -10.50 -6.96 -23.69
N THR A 165 -10.25 -5.67 -23.82
CA THR A 165 -8.96 -5.12 -24.29
C THR A 165 -7.94 -5.05 -23.15
N ALA A 166 -8.22 -5.65 -22.00
CA ALA A 166 -7.25 -5.79 -20.94
C ALA A 166 -6.04 -6.55 -21.49
N LYS A 167 -4.90 -5.93 -21.49
CA LYS A 167 -3.61 -6.58 -21.79
C LYS A 167 -3.40 -7.64 -20.72
N MET A 168 -3.81 -8.87 -21.00
CA MET A 168 -3.39 -10.01 -20.21
C MET A 168 -1.90 -10.18 -20.39
N TYR A 169 -1.16 -10.07 -19.29
CA TYR A 169 0.27 -10.30 -19.30
C TYR A 169 0.51 -11.81 -19.30
N VAL A 170 0.66 -12.37 -20.50
CA VAL A 170 1.11 -13.74 -20.69
C VAL A 170 2.62 -13.71 -20.86
N GLN A 171 3.35 -14.24 -19.89
CA GLN A 171 4.78 -14.47 -19.98
C GLN A 171 4.97 -15.94 -20.36
N LYS A 172 5.51 -16.19 -21.55
CA LYS A 172 5.83 -17.57 -21.98
C LYS A 172 6.97 -18.16 -21.16
N GLU A 173 7.91 -17.33 -20.78
CA GLU A 173 9.03 -17.63 -19.89
C GLU A 173 9.17 -16.50 -18.89
N THR A 174 9.22 -16.81 -17.61
CA THR A 174 9.33 -15.80 -16.55
C THR A 174 10.76 -15.33 -16.34
N GLY A 175 11.75 -16.13 -16.76
CA GLY A 175 13.17 -15.88 -16.52
C GLY A 175 13.60 -15.92 -15.04
N VAL A 176 12.67 -16.25 -14.13
CA VAL A 176 12.88 -16.31 -12.68
C VAL A 176 12.69 -17.74 -12.22
N THR A 177 13.59 -18.28 -11.42
CA THR A 177 13.57 -19.63 -10.85
C THR A 177 13.67 -19.58 -9.34
N PHE A 178 13.61 -20.72 -8.65
CA PHE A 178 13.81 -20.79 -7.20
C PHE A 178 15.20 -20.31 -6.75
N LYS A 179 16.20 -20.26 -7.66
CA LYS A 179 17.53 -19.72 -7.38
C LYS A 179 17.56 -18.20 -7.17
N ASP A 180 16.50 -17.53 -7.64
CA ASP A 180 16.33 -16.07 -7.52
C ASP A 180 15.47 -15.70 -6.31
N VAL A 181 14.96 -16.71 -5.55
CA VAL A 181 14.19 -16.56 -4.34
C VAL A 181 15.02 -17.03 -3.16
N ALA A 182 15.07 -16.24 -2.10
CA ALA A 182 15.76 -16.58 -0.86
C ALA A 182 14.89 -16.26 0.36
N GLY A 183 15.18 -16.89 1.49
CA GLY A 183 14.51 -16.64 2.76
C GLY A 183 13.04 -17.05 2.80
N GLN A 184 12.63 -18.03 1.96
CA GLN A 184 11.28 -18.57 1.88
C GLN A 184 11.31 -20.08 1.65
N GLU A 185 12.19 -20.78 2.36
CA GLU A 185 12.49 -22.20 2.12
C GLU A 185 11.25 -23.08 2.29
N GLU A 186 10.46 -22.89 3.37
CA GLU A 186 9.25 -23.65 3.62
C GLU A 186 8.14 -23.40 2.58
N ALA A 187 8.05 -22.15 2.11
CA ALA A 187 7.11 -21.79 1.05
C ALA A 187 7.53 -22.42 -0.28
N MET A 188 8.83 -22.43 -0.60
CA MET A 188 9.38 -23.07 -1.79
C MET A 188 9.17 -24.60 -1.75
N ASP A 189 9.43 -25.25 -0.63
CA ASP A 189 9.20 -26.68 -0.45
C ASP A 189 7.75 -27.05 -0.67
N SER A 190 6.82 -26.27 -0.12
CA SER A 190 5.38 -26.48 -0.32
C SER A 190 4.95 -26.34 -1.79
N LEU A 191 5.66 -25.51 -2.58
CA LEU A 191 5.37 -25.26 -3.99
C LEU A 191 6.14 -26.19 -4.93
N THR A 192 7.22 -26.82 -4.48
CA THR A 192 8.01 -27.78 -5.26
C THR A 192 7.16 -28.99 -5.68
N GLU A 193 6.23 -29.42 -4.82
CA GLU A 193 5.28 -30.47 -5.20
C GLU A 193 4.39 -30.07 -6.36
N MET A 194 4.02 -28.78 -6.47
CA MET A 194 3.22 -28.27 -7.61
C MET A 194 4.05 -28.23 -8.88
N VAL A 195 5.33 -27.87 -8.78
CA VAL A 195 6.29 -27.92 -9.90
C VAL A 195 6.47 -29.34 -10.41
N ASP A 196 6.71 -30.32 -9.51
CA ASP A 196 6.85 -31.74 -9.89
C ASP A 196 5.58 -32.25 -10.58
N PHE A 197 4.41 -31.84 -10.09
CA PHE A 197 3.15 -32.19 -10.74
C PHE A 197 3.01 -31.61 -12.15
N LEU A 198 3.31 -30.32 -12.34
CA LEU A 198 3.23 -29.68 -13.65
C LEU A 198 4.14 -30.37 -14.66
N ASN A 199 5.29 -30.86 -14.20
CA ASN A 199 6.26 -31.58 -15.02
C ASN A 199 5.91 -33.05 -15.22
N ASN A 200 5.35 -33.74 -14.21
CA ASN A 200 5.14 -35.18 -14.18
C ASN A 200 3.73 -35.56 -13.68
N PRO A 201 2.64 -35.10 -14.33
CA PRO A 201 1.28 -35.34 -13.86
C PRO A 201 0.90 -36.81 -13.77
N GLY A 202 1.46 -37.66 -14.64
CA GLY A 202 1.20 -39.12 -14.69
C GLY A 202 1.55 -39.82 -13.38
N LYS A 203 2.68 -39.50 -12.76
CA LYS A 203 3.17 -40.08 -11.50
C LYS A 203 2.15 -39.97 -10.34
N TYR A 204 1.39 -38.90 -10.31
CA TYR A 204 0.38 -38.65 -9.28
C TYR A 204 -0.96 -39.31 -9.60
N THR A 205 -1.37 -39.28 -10.86
CA THR A 205 -2.64 -39.87 -11.30
C THR A 205 -2.63 -41.39 -11.24
N GLU A 206 -1.49 -42.06 -11.46
CA GLU A 206 -1.33 -43.54 -11.36
C GLU A 206 -1.60 -44.05 -9.94
N ILE A 207 -1.26 -43.27 -8.91
CA ILE A 207 -1.50 -43.64 -7.50
C ILE A 207 -2.89 -43.20 -7.02
N GLY A 208 -3.63 -42.44 -7.85
CA GLY A 208 -4.95 -41.89 -7.50
C GLY A 208 -4.89 -40.60 -6.65
N ALA A 209 -3.74 -39.96 -6.57
CA ALA A 209 -3.59 -38.69 -5.87
C ALA A 209 -4.33 -37.58 -6.60
N ARG A 210 -5.11 -36.80 -5.85
CA ARG A 210 -5.77 -35.60 -6.37
C ARG A 210 -4.91 -34.37 -5.99
N LEU A 211 -4.48 -33.67 -7.01
CA LEU A 211 -3.71 -32.49 -6.80
C LEU A 211 -4.56 -31.29 -6.44
N PRO A 212 -4.00 -30.37 -5.65
CA PRO A 212 -4.66 -29.12 -5.36
C PRO A 212 -4.85 -28.32 -6.65
N LYS A 213 -6.07 -27.84 -6.87
CA LYS A 213 -6.39 -26.97 -8.02
C LYS A 213 -5.70 -25.61 -7.90
N GLY A 214 -5.42 -25.17 -6.69
CA GLY A 214 -4.76 -23.89 -6.45
C GLY A 214 -4.10 -23.79 -5.09
N ALA A 215 -3.17 -22.85 -4.99
CA ALA A 215 -2.57 -22.43 -3.73
C ALA A 215 -2.77 -20.94 -3.49
N LEU A 216 -2.98 -20.58 -2.23
CA LEU A 216 -3.09 -19.19 -1.78
C LEU A 216 -1.81 -18.81 -1.05
N LEU A 217 -1.05 -17.87 -1.60
CA LEU A 217 0.12 -17.26 -0.98
C LEU A 217 -0.35 -16.18 -0.01
N VAL A 218 -0.05 -16.34 1.26
CA VAL A 218 -0.51 -15.46 2.34
C VAL A 218 0.68 -14.89 3.08
N GLY A 219 0.72 -13.58 3.28
CA GLY A 219 1.80 -12.95 4.04
C GLY A 219 1.83 -11.43 3.92
N PRO A 220 2.74 -10.76 4.66
CA PRO A 220 2.88 -9.32 4.60
C PRO A 220 3.22 -8.79 3.19
N PRO A 221 2.95 -7.51 2.89
CA PRO A 221 3.44 -6.90 1.66
C PRO A 221 4.97 -6.91 1.61
N GLY A 222 5.54 -7.02 0.42
CA GLY A 222 7.01 -6.99 0.24
C GLY A 222 7.75 -8.30 0.54
N THR A 223 7.07 -9.38 0.96
CA THR A 223 7.72 -10.68 1.25
C THR A 223 8.02 -11.54 0.02
N GLY A 224 7.73 -11.06 -1.19
CA GLY A 224 8.08 -11.75 -2.43
C GLY A 224 7.04 -12.71 -3.00
N LYS A 225 5.76 -12.65 -2.58
CA LYS A 225 4.68 -13.54 -3.07
C LYS A 225 4.58 -13.59 -4.59
N THR A 226 4.62 -12.45 -5.25
CA THR A 226 4.57 -12.34 -6.72
C THR A 226 5.84 -12.91 -7.36
N LEU A 227 7.01 -12.71 -6.75
CA LEU A 227 8.28 -13.28 -7.19
C LEU A 227 8.27 -14.80 -7.08
N LEU A 228 7.79 -15.31 -5.96
CA LEU A 228 7.65 -16.75 -5.70
C LEU A 228 6.71 -17.42 -6.72
N ALA A 229 5.57 -16.79 -7.04
CA ALA A 229 4.65 -17.30 -8.07
C ALA A 229 5.31 -17.37 -9.47
N LYS A 230 6.12 -16.34 -9.82
CA LYS A 230 6.90 -16.35 -11.06
C LYS A 230 7.98 -17.43 -11.07
N ALA A 231 8.64 -17.64 -9.93
CA ALA A 231 9.67 -18.67 -9.78
C ALA A 231 9.09 -20.08 -9.96
N VAL A 232 7.89 -20.36 -9.42
CA VAL A 232 7.18 -21.62 -9.65
C VAL A 232 6.95 -21.88 -11.14
N ALA A 233 6.51 -20.86 -11.89
CA ALA A 233 6.27 -20.98 -13.31
C ALA A 233 7.57 -21.18 -14.10
N GLY A 234 8.64 -20.48 -13.73
CA GLY A 234 9.94 -20.62 -14.37
C GLY A 234 10.61 -21.96 -14.07
N GLU A 235 10.48 -22.47 -12.84
CA GLU A 235 11.00 -23.79 -12.46
C GLU A 235 10.23 -24.93 -13.17
N ALA A 236 8.91 -24.76 -13.33
CA ALA A 236 8.08 -25.68 -14.09
C ALA A 236 8.20 -25.53 -15.63
N GLY A 237 8.80 -24.45 -16.13
CA GLY A 237 8.91 -24.16 -17.56
C GLY A 237 7.58 -23.95 -18.26
N VAL A 238 6.55 -23.46 -17.55
CA VAL A 238 5.19 -23.29 -18.08
C VAL A 238 4.80 -21.82 -18.25
N PRO A 239 3.86 -21.50 -19.16
CA PRO A 239 3.34 -20.15 -19.32
C PRO A 239 2.71 -19.60 -18.04
N PHE A 240 2.94 -18.31 -17.78
CA PHE A 240 2.47 -17.60 -16.61
C PHE A 240 1.50 -16.48 -16.99
N PHE A 241 0.26 -16.59 -16.52
CA PHE A 241 -0.79 -15.60 -16.69
C PHE A 241 -0.87 -14.77 -15.39
N SER A 242 -0.54 -13.49 -15.43
CA SER A 242 -0.56 -12.64 -14.24
C SER A 242 -1.59 -11.52 -14.38
N LEU A 243 -2.46 -11.39 -13.38
CA LEU A 243 -3.44 -10.32 -13.24
C LEU A 243 -3.51 -9.88 -11.78
N SER A 244 -3.88 -8.61 -11.56
CA SER A 244 -4.29 -8.12 -10.24
C SER A 244 -5.79 -8.37 -10.03
N GLY A 245 -6.21 -8.66 -8.80
CA GLY A 245 -7.63 -8.71 -8.44
C GLY A 245 -8.37 -7.42 -8.77
N SER A 246 -7.70 -6.28 -8.72
CA SER A 246 -8.24 -4.99 -9.13
C SER A 246 -8.56 -4.90 -10.63
N ASP A 247 -7.88 -5.66 -11.50
CA ASP A 247 -8.14 -5.67 -12.93
C ASP A 247 -9.52 -6.23 -13.29
N PHE A 248 -10.13 -6.96 -12.37
CA PHE A 248 -11.47 -7.51 -12.52
C PHE A 248 -12.59 -6.60 -11.99
N VAL A 249 -12.24 -5.52 -11.28
CA VAL A 249 -13.21 -4.58 -10.72
C VAL A 249 -13.44 -3.45 -11.73
N GLU A 250 -14.63 -3.38 -12.30
CA GLU A 250 -15.02 -2.38 -13.29
C GLU A 250 -16.32 -1.67 -12.88
N MET A 251 -16.57 -0.50 -13.48
CA MET A 251 -17.81 0.24 -13.22
C MET A 251 -19.06 -0.40 -13.87
N PHE A 252 -18.87 -1.29 -14.84
CA PHE A 252 -19.97 -1.91 -15.60
C PHE A 252 -20.17 -3.36 -15.16
N VAL A 253 -21.37 -3.68 -14.70
CA VAL A 253 -21.74 -5.02 -14.24
C VAL A 253 -21.55 -6.06 -15.35
N GLY A 254 -20.83 -7.13 -15.04
CA GLY A 254 -20.59 -8.27 -15.91
C GLY A 254 -19.30 -8.22 -16.74
N VAL A 255 -18.57 -7.10 -16.75
CA VAL A 255 -17.28 -7.00 -17.45
C VAL A 255 -16.21 -7.82 -16.73
N GLY A 256 -16.12 -7.73 -15.41
CA GLY A 256 -15.20 -8.53 -14.60
C GLY A 256 -15.43 -10.03 -14.79
N ALA A 257 -16.67 -10.47 -14.72
CA ALA A 257 -17.04 -11.86 -14.96
C ALA A 257 -16.67 -12.35 -16.37
N SER A 258 -16.77 -11.48 -17.38
CA SER A 258 -16.33 -11.81 -18.74
C SER A 258 -14.82 -11.98 -18.83
N ARG A 259 -14.04 -11.10 -18.15
CA ARG A 259 -12.57 -11.21 -18.09
C ARG A 259 -12.11 -12.51 -17.43
N VAL A 260 -12.75 -12.89 -16.33
CA VAL A 260 -12.46 -14.18 -15.67
C VAL A 260 -12.67 -15.33 -16.67
N ARG A 261 -13.79 -15.36 -17.38
CA ARG A 261 -14.11 -16.40 -18.35
C ARG A 261 -13.10 -16.43 -19.51
N ASP A 262 -12.73 -15.28 -20.03
CA ASP A 262 -11.76 -15.17 -21.11
C ASP A 262 -10.36 -15.61 -20.68
N LEU A 263 -9.93 -15.27 -19.44
CA LEU A 263 -8.68 -15.72 -18.84
C LEU A 263 -8.61 -17.25 -18.77
N PHE A 264 -9.60 -17.88 -18.16
CA PHE A 264 -9.64 -19.34 -18.03
C PHE A 264 -9.67 -20.05 -19.38
N LYS A 265 -10.43 -19.52 -20.34
CA LYS A 265 -10.46 -20.06 -21.71
C LYS A 265 -9.10 -20.01 -22.40
N GLN A 266 -8.35 -18.90 -22.23
CA GLN A 266 -7.02 -18.78 -22.81
C GLN A 266 -6.00 -19.67 -22.10
N ALA A 267 -6.05 -19.73 -20.77
CA ALA A 267 -5.19 -20.58 -19.98
C ALA A 267 -5.41 -22.07 -20.30
N GLN A 268 -6.67 -22.52 -20.43
CA GLN A 268 -6.99 -23.89 -20.83
C GLN A 268 -6.47 -24.25 -22.23
N ALA A 269 -6.40 -23.27 -23.14
CA ALA A 269 -5.85 -23.49 -24.48
C ALA A 269 -4.30 -23.55 -24.48
N MET A 270 -3.65 -23.06 -23.43
CA MET A 270 -2.18 -23.04 -23.29
C MET A 270 -1.67 -23.96 -22.18
N ALA A 271 -2.52 -24.83 -21.64
CA ALA A 271 -2.13 -25.78 -20.61
C ALA A 271 -1.02 -26.75 -21.10
N PRO A 272 -0.02 -27.12 -20.26
CA PRO A 272 0.11 -26.77 -18.86
C PRO A 272 0.49 -25.30 -18.63
N CYS A 273 -0.10 -24.62 -17.64
CA CYS A 273 0.19 -23.22 -17.33
C CYS A 273 -0.24 -22.85 -15.89
N ILE A 274 0.23 -21.70 -15.45
CA ILE A 274 -0.14 -21.12 -14.15
C ILE A 274 -0.95 -19.83 -14.36
N ILE A 275 -2.09 -19.71 -13.67
CA ILE A 275 -2.82 -18.46 -13.49
C ILE A 275 -2.44 -17.88 -12.12
N PHE A 276 -1.93 -16.67 -12.10
CA PHE A 276 -1.64 -15.94 -10.87
C PHE A 276 -2.56 -14.72 -10.73
N ILE A 277 -3.24 -14.65 -9.59
CA ILE A 277 -4.12 -13.54 -9.23
C ILE A 277 -3.53 -12.87 -8.00
N ASP A 278 -2.91 -11.71 -8.20
CA ASP A 278 -2.40 -10.89 -7.10
C ASP A 278 -3.53 -10.11 -6.45
N GLU A 279 -3.41 -9.78 -5.17
CA GLU A 279 -4.41 -9.02 -4.41
C GLU A 279 -5.84 -9.59 -4.58
N ILE A 280 -5.98 -10.90 -4.47
CA ILE A 280 -7.27 -11.58 -4.69
C ILE A 280 -8.39 -11.09 -3.77
N ASP A 281 -8.06 -10.48 -2.65
CA ASP A 281 -8.99 -9.85 -1.72
C ASP A 281 -9.74 -8.65 -2.34
N ALA A 282 -9.27 -8.09 -3.46
CA ALA A 282 -10.01 -7.07 -4.19
C ALA A 282 -11.37 -7.59 -4.72
N ILE A 283 -11.43 -8.86 -5.13
CA ILE A 283 -12.66 -9.51 -5.62
C ILE A 283 -13.24 -10.52 -4.64
N GLY A 284 -12.39 -11.10 -3.78
CA GLY A 284 -12.73 -12.23 -2.91
C GLY A 284 -13.29 -11.86 -1.54
N LYS A 285 -13.71 -10.61 -1.30
CA LYS A 285 -14.16 -10.14 0.01
C LYS A 285 -15.49 -10.77 0.43
N SER A 286 -15.57 -11.17 1.72
CA SER A 286 -16.78 -11.74 2.34
C SER A 286 -17.97 -10.77 2.35
N ARG A 287 -19.20 -11.34 2.33
CA ARG A 287 -20.49 -10.64 2.24
C ARG A 287 -20.90 -9.85 3.49
N ASP A 288 -20.23 -10.04 4.61
CA ASP A 288 -20.62 -9.50 5.93
C ASP A 288 -20.40 -7.98 6.11
N SER A 289 -19.89 -7.27 5.09
CA SER A 289 -19.70 -5.82 5.20
C SER A 289 -20.99 -5.05 4.84
N GLN A 290 -21.72 -4.64 5.83
CA GLN A 290 -23.05 -4.00 5.81
C GLN A 290 -23.14 -2.59 5.21
N TYR A 291 -22.22 -2.10 4.37
CA TYR A 291 -22.29 -0.76 3.79
C TYR A 291 -22.06 -0.72 2.28
N GLY A 292 -23.10 -0.38 1.54
CA GLY A 292 -23.06 0.35 0.27
C GLY A 292 -23.27 -0.47 -1.02
N GLY A 293 -24.17 -0.03 -1.85
CA GLY A 293 -24.68 -0.54 -3.14
C GLY A 293 -23.71 -0.62 -4.31
N GLY A 294 -22.45 -1.03 -4.10
CA GLY A 294 -21.43 -1.28 -5.14
C GLY A 294 -20.97 -2.73 -5.21
N ASN A 295 -21.63 -3.66 -4.54
CA ASN A 295 -21.16 -5.04 -4.38
C ASN A 295 -21.54 -6.00 -5.51
N ASP A 296 -22.56 -5.68 -6.32
CA ASP A 296 -23.13 -6.64 -7.29
C ASP A 296 -22.11 -7.09 -8.36
N GLU A 297 -21.24 -6.21 -8.82
CA GLU A 297 -20.24 -6.56 -9.83
C GLU A 297 -19.14 -7.45 -9.26
N ARG A 298 -18.64 -7.10 -8.05
CA ARG A 298 -17.62 -7.92 -7.37
C ARG A 298 -18.15 -9.31 -7.06
N GLU A 299 -19.38 -9.39 -6.55
CA GLU A 299 -20.02 -10.66 -6.24
C GLU A 299 -20.24 -11.51 -7.52
N GLN A 300 -20.65 -10.88 -8.62
CA GLN A 300 -20.79 -11.58 -9.90
C GLN A 300 -19.44 -12.08 -10.41
N THR A 301 -18.39 -11.29 -10.28
CA THR A 301 -17.01 -11.64 -10.66
C THR A 301 -16.48 -12.79 -9.81
N LEU A 302 -16.67 -12.72 -8.48
CA LEU A 302 -16.32 -13.78 -7.56
C LEU A 302 -17.04 -15.08 -7.89
N ASN A 303 -18.36 -15.03 -8.09
CA ASN A 303 -19.14 -16.20 -8.44
C ASN A 303 -18.70 -16.81 -9.77
N GLN A 304 -18.30 -15.99 -10.75
CA GLN A 304 -17.73 -16.48 -12.01
C GLN A 304 -16.37 -17.15 -11.77
N LEU A 305 -15.48 -16.56 -10.95
CA LEU A 305 -14.19 -17.15 -10.59
C LEU A 305 -14.40 -18.53 -9.93
N LEU A 306 -15.29 -18.60 -8.94
CA LEU A 306 -15.62 -19.86 -8.28
C LEU A 306 -16.15 -20.91 -9.27
N SER A 307 -17.00 -20.51 -10.21
CA SER A 307 -17.55 -21.39 -11.24
C SER A 307 -16.46 -21.91 -12.19
N GLU A 308 -15.52 -21.06 -12.61
CA GLU A 308 -14.40 -21.47 -13.46
C GLU A 308 -13.45 -22.41 -12.71
N MET A 309 -13.16 -22.11 -11.42
CA MET A 309 -12.33 -22.97 -10.57
C MET A 309 -12.95 -24.36 -10.36
N ASP A 310 -14.26 -24.43 -10.22
CA ASP A 310 -14.95 -25.72 -10.08
C ASP A 310 -14.99 -26.49 -11.41
N GLY A 311 -15.11 -25.77 -12.52
CA GLY A 311 -15.35 -26.30 -13.85
C GLY A 311 -14.12 -26.77 -14.64
N PHE A 312 -12.90 -26.40 -14.24
CA PHE A 312 -11.72 -26.84 -14.98
C PHE A 312 -11.18 -28.19 -14.51
N ASP A 313 -10.60 -28.92 -15.44
CA ASP A 313 -9.98 -30.20 -15.23
C ASP A 313 -8.50 -30.04 -14.86
N SER A 314 -8.16 -30.29 -13.59
CA SER A 314 -6.78 -30.16 -13.07
C SER A 314 -5.80 -31.15 -13.73
N SER A 315 -6.30 -32.27 -14.33
CA SER A 315 -5.45 -33.24 -15.00
C SER A 315 -4.72 -32.67 -16.22
N LYS A 316 -5.19 -31.54 -16.76
CA LYS A 316 -4.58 -30.85 -17.91
C LYS A 316 -3.38 -29.97 -17.52
N GLY A 317 -2.98 -29.92 -16.24
CA GLY A 317 -1.83 -29.14 -15.79
C GLY A 317 -2.13 -27.66 -15.63
N LEU A 318 -3.37 -27.26 -15.34
CA LEU A 318 -3.72 -25.90 -14.97
C LEU A 318 -3.67 -25.75 -13.45
N VAL A 319 -2.87 -24.80 -12.95
CA VAL A 319 -2.75 -24.46 -11.54
C VAL A 319 -3.07 -22.97 -11.34
N ILE A 320 -3.79 -22.68 -10.25
CA ILE A 320 -4.14 -21.30 -9.89
C ILE A 320 -3.37 -20.92 -8.64
N LEU A 321 -2.62 -19.83 -8.70
CA LEU A 321 -1.99 -19.21 -7.54
C LEU A 321 -2.70 -17.91 -7.23
N GLY A 322 -3.17 -17.75 -5.99
CA GLY A 322 -3.69 -16.49 -5.48
C GLY A 322 -2.70 -15.87 -4.50
N ALA A 323 -2.61 -14.56 -4.41
CA ALA A 323 -1.86 -13.88 -3.38
C ALA A 323 -2.72 -12.87 -2.62
N THR A 324 -2.56 -12.80 -1.31
CA THR A 324 -3.23 -11.81 -0.46
C THR A 324 -2.41 -11.45 0.76
N ASN A 325 -2.58 -10.22 1.21
CA ASN A 325 -2.09 -9.76 2.51
C ASN A 325 -3.18 -9.85 3.60
N ARG A 326 -4.43 -10.17 3.21
CA ARG A 326 -5.62 -10.11 4.08
C ARG A 326 -6.47 -11.40 3.96
N PRO A 327 -5.96 -12.54 4.40
CA PRO A 327 -6.69 -13.82 4.27
C PRO A 327 -8.02 -13.83 5.04
N GLU A 328 -8.14 -13.03 6.10
CA GLU A 328 -9.32 -12.95 6.96
C GLU A 328 -10.53 -12.30 6.29
N VAL A 329 -10.33 -11.48 5.26
CA VAL A 329 -11.43 -10.82 4.53
C VAL A 329 -11.98 -11.68 3.39
N LEU A 330 -11.27 -12.76 3.05
CA LEU A 330 -11.66 -13.62 1.93
C LEU A 330 -12.93 -14.40 2.23
N ASP A 331 -13.77 -14.54 1.20
CA ASP A 331 -14.93 -15.41 1.26
C ASP A 331 -14.50 -16.87 1.48
N LYS A 332 -15.12 -17.51 2.48
CA LYS A 332 -14.83 -18.91 2.84
C LYS A 332 -15.03 -19.89 1.67
N ALA A 333 -15.84 -19.50 0.68
CA ALA A 333 -16.05 -20.28 -0.52
C ALA A 333 -14.77 -20.46 -1.37
N LEU A 334 -13.88 -19.47 -1.40
CA LEU A 334 -12.57 -19.58 -2.07
C LEU A 334 -11.66 -20.61 -1.42
N LEU A 335 -11.80 -20.82 -0.12
CA LEU A 335 -10.94 -21.68 0.70
C LEU A 335 -11.46 -23.11 0.84
N ARG A 336 -12.55 -23.47 0.10
CA ARG A 336 -13.08 -24.84 0.11
C ARG A 336 -12.22 -25.77 -0.75
N PRO A 337 -12.14 -27.07 -0.37
CA PRO A 337 -11.47 -28.08 -1.18
C PRO A 337 -11.95 -28.06 -2.64
N GLY A 338 -11.02 -28.18 -3.59
CA GLY A 338 -11.26 -28.07 -5.01
C GLY A 338 -11.08 -26.65 -5.58
N ARG A 339 -10.61 -25.68 -4.76
CA ARG A 339 -10.32 -24.29 -5.14
C ARG A 339 -8.93 -23.90 -4.68
N PHE A 340 -8.78 -23.02 -3.66
CA PHE A 340 -7.49 -22.80 -3.01
C PHE A 340 -7.32 -23.81 -1.88
N ASP A 341 -6.93 -25.01 -2.25
CA ASP A 341 -6.79 -26.14 -1.35
C ASP A 341 -5.63 -26.02 -0.39
N ARG A 342 -4.58 -25.33 -0.84
CA ARG A 342 -3.36 -25.09 -0.06
C ARG A 342 -3.23 -23.64 0.33
N ARG A 343 -2.79 -23.41 1.56
CA ARG A 343 -2.31 -22.11 2.02
C ARG A 343 -0.82 -22.20 2.22
N VAL A 344 -0.09 -21.37 1.50
CA VAL A 344 1.37 -21.23 1.62
C VAL A 344 1.63 -19.92 2.31
N ILE A 345 2.19 -19.99 3.51
CA ILE A 345 2.51 -18.81 4.29
C ILE A 345 3.87 -18.31 3.83
N VAL A 346 3.92 -17.02 3.47
CA VAL A 346 5.12 -16.31 3.03
C VAL A 346 5.44 -15.27 4.09
N GLU A 347 6.17 -15.67 5.10
CA GLU A 347 6.45 -14.85 6.29
C GLU A 347 7.56 -13.82 6.04
N LYS A 348 7.80 -12.97 7.02
CA LYS A 348 9.01 -12.14 7.04
C LYS A 348 10.23 -13.05 7.18
N PRO A 349 11.33 -12.74 6.46
CA PRO A 349 12.51 -13.58 6.54
C PRO A 349 13.15 -13.51 7.94
N ASP A 350 13.63 -14.65 8.42
CA ASP A 350 14.49 -14.77 9.60
C ASP A 350 15.90 -14.21 9.31
N LEU A 351 16.80 -14.26 10.28
CA LEU A 351 18.16 -13.74 10.11
C LEU A 351 18.87 -14.36 8.90
N LYS A 352 18.85 -15.70 8.79
CA LYS A 352 19.47 -16.41 7.67
C LYS A 352 18.82 -16.02 6.34
N GLY A 353 17.50 -15.98 6.29
CA GLY A 353 16.75 -15.56 5.11
C GLY A 353 17.08 -14.13 4.68
N ARG A 354 17.29 -13.18 5.63
CA ARG A 354 17.71 -11.82 5.30
C ARG A 354 19.12 -11.79 4.71
N VAL A 355 20.06 -12.55 5.27
CA VAL A 355 21.42 -12.70 4.71
C VAL A 355 21.37 -13.23 3.28
N ASP A 356 20.57 -14.27 3.05
CA ASP A 356 20.47 -14.89 1.73
C ASP A 356 19.77 -13.95 0.72
N ILE A 357 18.75 -13.19 1.13
CA ILE A 357 18.11 -12.17 0.30
C ILE A 357 19.11 -11.06 -0.07
N LEU A 358 19.88 -10.57 0.92
CA LEU A 358 20.93 -9.56 0.68
C LEU A 358 21.94 -10.06 -0.35
N LYS A 359 22.43 -11.31 -0.20
CA LYS A 359 23.35 -11.94 -1.15
C LYS A 359 22.76 -12.07 -2.56
N VAL A 360 21.47 -12.42 -2.68
CA VAL A 360 20.79 -12.52 -3.98
C VAL A 360 20.76 -11.15 -4.67
N HIS A 361 20.37 -10.09 -3.95
CA HIS A 361 20.32 -8.74 -4.53
C HIS A 361 21.70 -8.09 -4.72
N ALA A 362 22.72 -8.56 -4.00
CA ALA A 362 24.10 -8.11 -4.16
C ALA A 362 24.82 -8.73 -5.38
N LYS A 363 24.26 -9.74 -6.02
CA LYS A 363 24.90 -10.53 -7.09
C LYS A 363 25.40 -9.68 -8.24
N ASP A 364 24.65 -8.64 -8.61
CA ASP A 364 24.96 -7.74 -9.72
C ASP A 364 25.55 -6.40 -9.27
N VAL A 365 25.91 -6.27 -7.98
CA VAL A 365 26.46 -5.06 -7.36
C VAL A 365 27.88 -5.34 -6.91
N LEU A 366 28.83 -4.45 -7.29
CA LEU A 366 30.22 -4.58 -6.86
C LEU A 366 30.32 -4.22 -5.36
N MET A 367 30.67 -5.20 -4.54
CA MET A 367 30.93 -5.06 -3.12
C MET A 367 32.45 -5.08 -2.86
N ASP A 368 32.89 -4.39 -1.81
CA ASP A 368 34.27 -4.51 -1.34
C ASP A 368 34.40 -5.59 -0.24
N ASP A 369 35.65 -5.89 0.13
CA ASP A 369 35.93 -6.94 1.12
C ASP A 369 35.50 -6.60 2.56
N SER A 370 35.06 -5.36 2.82
CA SER A 370 34.58 -4.91 4.14
C SER A 370 33.14 -5.31 4.42
N VAL A 371 32.41 -5.83 3.43
CA VAL A 371 30.96 -6.08 3.53
C VAL A 371 30.68 -7.36 4.30
N ASP A 372 30.00 -7.21 5.44
CA ASP A 372 29.44 -8.28 6.25
C ASP A 372 27.91 -8.22 6.21
N PHE A 373 27.30 -9.17 5.51
CA PHE A 373 25.83 -9.25 5.39
C PHE A 373 25.15 -9.75 6.68
N ASP A 374 25.85 -10.47 7.53
CA ASP A 374 25.31 -10.96 8.81
C ASP A 374 25.04 -9.77 9.75
N GLU A 375 25.98 -8.81 9.81
CA GLU A 375 25.83 -7.58 10.59
C GLU A 375 24.68 -6.71 10.06
N ILE A 376 24.53 -6.59 8.74
CA ILE A 376 23.43 -5.85 8.12
C ILE A 376 22.09 -6.56 8.36
N ALA A 377 22.04 -7.87 8.29
CA ALA A 377 20.84 -8.65 8.53
C ALA A 377 20.38 -8.52 10.00
N LEU A 378 21.31 -8.48 10.97
CA LEU A 378 20.99 -8.18 12.37
C LEU A 378 20.39 -6.77 12.53
N ALA A 379 20.98 -5.78 11.89
CA ALA A 379 20.51 -4.38 11.92
C ALA A 379 19.13 -4.19 11.25
N THR A 380 18.68 -5.16 10.45
CA THR A 380 17.42 -5.10 9.68
C THR A 380 16.37 -6.09 10.17
N SER A 381 16.36 -6.39 11.46
CA SER A 381 15.34 -7.27 12.05
C SER A 381 13.93 -6.79 11.70
N GLY A 382 13.08 -7.71 11.24
CA GLY A 382 11.69 -7.43 10.82
C GLY A 382 11.52 -6.78 9.43
N ALA A 383 12.62 -6.48 8.71
CA ALA A 383 12.56 -6.02 7.31
C ALA A 383 12.04 -7.12 6.38
N VAL A 384 11.38 -6.71 5.30
CA VAL A 384 10.91 -7.62 4.26
C VAL A 384 11.85 -7.61 3.04
N GLY A 385 11.69 -8.58 2.15
CA GLY A 385 12.57 -8.72 0.97
C GLY A 385 12.66 -7.46 0.11
N SER A 386 11.55 -6.72 -0.07
CA SER A 386 11.55 -5.45 -0.80
C SER A 386 12.40 -4.36 -0.13
N ASP A 387 12.44 -4.33 1.20
CA ASP A 387 13.23 -3.36 1.94
C ASP A 387 14.72 -3.64 1.76
N LEU A 388 15.10 -4.94 1.90
CA LEU A 388 16.48 -5.39 1.73
C LEU A 388 16.99 -5.13 0.30
N ALA A 389 16.16 -5.39 -0.72
CA ALA A 389 16.48 -5.05 -2.11
C ALA A 389 16.72 -3.55 -2.30
N ASN A 390 15.85 -2.71 -1.69
CA ASN A 390 16.00 -1.27 -1.73
C ASN A 390 17.26 -0.79 -1.01
N MET A 391 17.64 -1.41 0.11
CA MET A 391 18.89 -1.09 0.84
C MET A 391 20.13 -1.33 -0.02
N ILE A 392 20.21 -2.47 -0.70
CA ILE A 392 21.33 -2.74 -1.64
C ILE A 392 21.40 -1.68 -2.74
N ASN A 393 20.25 -1.32 -3.32
CA ASN A 393 20.20 -0.31 -4.37
C ASN A 393 20.59 1.10 -3.86
N GLU A 394 20.08 1.52 -2.69
CA GLU A 394 20.44 2.83 -2.09
C GLU A 394 21.95 2.86 -1.74
N ALA A 395 22.53 1.77 -1.21
CA ALA A 395 23.95 1.65 -0.92
C ALA A 395 24.80 1.80 -2.20
N ALA A 396 24.40 1.16 -3.31
CA ALA A 396 25.06 1.30 -4.60
C ALA A 396 25.01 2.76 -5.12
N ILE A 397 23.85 3.43 -4.98
CA ILE A 397 23.70 4.85 -5.33
C ILE A 397 24.62 5.72 -4.48
N MET A 398 24.78 5.42 -3.19
CA MET A 398 25.66 6.17 -2.28
C MET A 398 27.13 5.99 -2.65
N ALA A 399 27.58 4.77 -2.95
CA ALA A 399 28.93 4.50 -3.41
C ALA A 399 29.28 5.32 -4.69
N VAL A 400 28.35 5.36 -5.67
CA VAL A 400 28.52 6.16 -6.89
C VAL A 400 28.59 7.66 -6.59
N LYS A 401 27.72 8.18 -5.71
CA LYS A 401 27.75 9.60 -5.29
C LYS A 401 29.06 9.98 -4.59
N ALA A 402 29.66 9.03 -3.86
CA ALA A 402 30.95 9.21 -3.21
C ALA A 402 32.16 8.98 -4.18
N GLY A 403 31.91 8.74 -5.47
CA GLY A 403 32.94 8.50 -6.48
C GLY A 403 33.63 7.13 -6.38
N ARG A 404 33.08 6.20 -5.61
CA ARG A 404 33.60 4.84 -5.44
C ARG A 404 33.02 3.89 -6.48
N LYS A 405 33.74 2.80 -6.75
CA LYS A 405 33.33 1.77 -7.71
C LYS A 405 32.74 0.53 -7.06
N ALA A 406 32.85 0.43 -5.75
CA ALA A 406 32.30 -0.67 -4.96
C ALA A 406 31.59 -0.13 -3.73
N VAL A 407 30.59 -0.88 -3.27
CA VAL A 407 29.85 -0.62 -2.04
C VAL A 407 30.66 -1.12 -0.85
N CYS A 408 30.78 -0.33 0.19
CA CYS A 408 31.42 -0.70 1.46
C CYS A 408 30.37 -0.88 2.58
N GLN A 409 30.81 -1.43 3.71
CA GLN A 409 29.96 -1.67 4.86
C GLN A 409 29.24 -0.40 5.35
N ALA A 410 29.92 0.74 5.33
CA ALA A 410 29.36 2.04 5.74
C ALA A 410 28.19 2.48 4.85
N ASP A 411 28.24 2.19 3.53
CA ASP A 411 27.14 2.51 2.62
C ASP A 411 25.89 1.69 2.94
N LEU A 412 26.08 0.43 3.30
CA LEU A 412 24.99 -0.46 3.68
C LEU A 412 24.33 0.00 4.98
N PHE A 413 25.09 0.38 6.00
CA PHE A 413 24.53 0.94 7.22
C PHE A 413 23.76 2.24 6.97
N GLU A 414 24.32 3.16 6.17
CA GLU A 414 23.60 4.38 5.81
C GLU A 414 22.33 4.08 4.98
N ALA A 415 22.37 3.07 4.11
CA ALA A 415 21.19 2.62 3.35
C ALA A 415 20.12 2.03 4.29
N VAL A 416 20.49 1.28 5.32
CA VAL A 416 19.58 0.82 6.38
C VAL A 416 18.89 2.01 7.03
N GLU A 417 19.66 3.04 7.41
CA GLU A 417 19.12 4.25 8.02
C GLU A 417 18.17 5.00 7.07
N VAL A 418 18.53 5.10 5.79
CA VAL A 418 17.69 5.77 4.78
C VAL A 418 16.37 5.05 4.58
N VAL A 419 16.36 3.72 4.58
CA VAL A 419 15.15 2.93 4.39
C VAL A 419 14.27 2.97 5.65
N ILE A 420 14.84 2.94 6.85
CA ILE A 420 14.11 2.92 8.11
C ILE A 420 13.67 4.33 8.56
N ALA A 421 14.58 5.32 8.52
CA ALA A 421 14.37 6.66 9.07
C ALA A 421 14.23 7.77 8.00
N GLY A 422 14.55 7.44 6.74
CA GLY A 422 14.54 8.39 5.63
C GLY A 422 15.88 9.11 5.44
N LYS A 423 15.95 9.89 4.35
CA LYS A 423 17.17 10.65 3.99
C LYS A 423 17.40 11.81 4.95
N GLU A 424 18.67 12.19 5.12
CA GLU A 424 19.05 13.39 5.88
C GLU A 424 18.42 14.66 5.30
N LYS A 425 17.88 15.50 6.16
CA LYS A 425 17.39 16.85 5.81
C LYS A 425 18.48 17.89 5.95
N LYS A 426 19.25 18.12 4.89
CA LYS A 426 20.35 19.10 4.90
C LYS A 426 19.90 20.56 5.07
N ASP A 427 18.64 20.85 4.71
CA ASP A 427 18.10 22.22 4.72
C ASP A 427 17.39 22.60 6.03
N ARG A 428 17.21 21.64 6.97
CA ARG A 428 16.58 21.91 8.25
C ARG A 428 17.61 22.20 9.33
N ILE A 429 17.88 23.47 9.56
CA ILE A 429 18.73 23.92 10.66
C ILE A 429 17.88 23.98 11.93
N LEU A 430 18.15 23.09 12.89
CA LEU A 430 17.56 23.17 14.22
C LEU A 430 18.06 24.44 14.94
N GLY A 431 17.17 25.13 15.65
CA GLY A 431 17.57 26.20 16.57
C GLY A 431 18.50 25.64 17.65
N LYS A 432 19.37 26.53 18.22
CA LYS A 432 20.33 26.08 19.24
C LYS A 432 19.66 25.39 20.43
N GLU A 433 18.53 25.92 20.89
CA GLU A 433 17.76 25.33 21.99
C GLU A 433 17.11 23.97 21.56
N GLU A 434 16.52 23.90 20.36
CA GLU A 434 15.97 22.65 19.85
C GLU A 434 17.05 21.58 19.71
N LYS A 435 18.22 21.95 19.15
CA LYS A 435 19.35 21.03 19.01
C LYS A 435 19.79 20.47 20.37
N LYS A 436 19.78 21.33 21.39
CA LYS A 436 20.13 20.93 22.75
C LYS A 436 19.07 19.97 23.33
N ILE A 437 17.78 20.28 23.17
CA ILE A 437 16.69 19.42 23.63
C ILE A 437 16.77 18.05 22.99
N VAL A 438 16.90 17.98 21.65
CA VAL A 438 17.02 16.71 20.92
C VAL A 438 18.24 15.92 21.36
N ALA A 439 19.40 16.57 21.59
CA ALA A 439 20.60 15.88 22.04
C ALA A 439 20.44 15.23 23.42
N TYR A 440 19.82 15.92 24.36
CA TYR A 440 19.52 15.34 25.66
C TYR A 440 18.47 14.23 25.59
N HIS A 441 17.48 14.38 24.71
CA HIS A 441 16.45 13.36 24.46
C HIS A 441 17.08 12.06 23.96
N GLU A 442 17.85 12.12 22.88
CA GLU A 442 18.51 10.93 22.30
C GLU A 442 19.57 10.32 23.26
N THR A 443 20.32 11.19 23.95
CA THR A 443 21.26 10.72 24.97
C THR A 443 20.54 10.04 26.14
N GLY A 444 19.34 10.52 26.50
CA GLY A 444 18.49 9.88 27.51
C GLY A 444 18.11 8.47 27.16
N HIS A 445 17.67 8.22 25.92
CA HIS A 445 17.41 6.88 25.42
C HIS A 445 18.67 5.99 25.50
N ALA A 446 19.78 6.46 24.96
CA ALA A 446 21.02 5.70 24.92
C ALA A 446 21.58 5.39 26.30
N LEU A 447 21.50 6.34 27.24
CA LEU A 447 22.03 6.17 28.59
C LEU A 447 21.16 5.21 29.40
N VAL A 448 19.82 5.28 29.32
CA VAL A 448 18.92 4.31 29.95
C VAL A 448 19.19 2.92 29.38
N THR A 449 19.37 2.79 28.06
CA THR A 449 19.78 1.53 27.42
C THR A 449 21.05 0.97 28.03
N ALA A 450 22.09 1.76 28.16
CA ALA A 450 23.38 1.31 28.70
C ALA A 450 23.34 0.94 30.19
N LEU A 451 22.41 1.51 30.95
CA LEU A 451 22.24 1.26 32.39
C LEU A 451 21.32 0.07 32.72
N MET A 452 20.48 -0.34 31.75
CA MET A 452 19.54 -1.43 31.91
C MET A 452 20.16 -2.77 31.51
N LYS A 453 19.82 -3.83 32.26
CA LYS A 453 20.14 -5.22 31.87
C LYS A 453 19.17 -5.65 30.76
N HIS A 454 19.60 -6.53 29.89
CA HIS A 454 18.79 -7.08 28.79
C HIS A 454 18.35 -6.03 27.74
N SER A 455 19.10 -4.94 27.62
CA SER A 455 18.93 -3.95 26.56
C SER A 455 19.82 -4.29 25.35
N GLU A 456 19.39 -3.88 24.18
CA GLU A 456 20.17 -4.02 22.93
C GLU A 456 21.30 -2.99 22.90
N PRO A 457 22.53 -3.34 22.43
CA PRO A 457 23.63 -2.39 22.37
C PRO A 457 23.34 -1.16 21.51
N VAL A 458 23.78 0.00 21.96
CA VAL A 458 23.71 1.24 21.17
C VAL A 458 24.77 1.18 20.09
N GLN A 459 24.34 1.24 18.83
CA GLN A 459 25.21 1.25 17.65
C GLN A 459 25.57 2.66 17.20
N LYS A 460 24.59 3.57 17.22
CA LYS A 460 24.73 4.95 16.76
C LYS A 460 23.70 5.85 17.45
N ILE A 461 24.09 7.10 17.71
CA ILE A 461 23.20 8.16 18.18
C ILE A 461 23.37 9.34 17.24
N THR A 462 22.27 9.93 16.76
CA THR A 462 22.33 11.10 15.88
C THR A 462 21.21 12.10 16.18
N ILE A 463 21.52 13.38 16.01
CA ILE A 463 20.56 14.49 16.08
C ILE A 463 20.37 15.17 14.72
N VAL A 464 20.76 14.49 13.65
CA VAL A 464 20.55 14.94 12.28
C VAL A 464 19.11 14.59 11.85
N PRO A 465 18.27 15.60 11.51
CA PRO A 465 16.88 15.35 11.14
C PRO A 465 16.75 14.50 9.86
N ARG A 466 15.79 13.57 9.85
CA ARG A 466 15.49 12.69 8.72
C ARG A 466 14.11 13.02 8.06
N THR A 467 13.91 12.54 6.84
CA THR A 467 12.71 12.88 6.04
C THR A 467 11.43 12.26 6.57
N MET A 468 11.49 11.16 7.31
CA MET A 468 10.31 10.52 7.93
C MET A 468 9.85 11.19 9.23
N GLY A 469 10.39 12.37 9.57
CA GLY A 469 9.89 13.20 10.67
C GLY A 469 10.70 13.11 11.95
N SER A 470 11.66 12.21 12.07
CA SER A 470 12.59 12.11 13.20
C SER A 470 13.51 13.32 13.22
N LEU A 471 13.72 13.89 14.43
CA LEU A 471 14.67 14.97 14.68
C LEU A 471 16.04 14.43 15.12
N GLY A 472 16.06 13.25 15.66
CA GLY A 472 17.19 12.43 16.06
C GLY A 472 16.72 11.00 16.20
N TYR A 473 17.63 10.08 16.47
CA TYR A 473 17.33 8.70 16.87
C TYR A 473 18.54 7.98 17.44
N VAL A 474 18.25 6.96 18.22
CA VAL A 474 19.24 5.99 18.70
C VAL A 474 19.06 4.68 17.93
N MET A 475 20.10 4.26 17.22
CA MET A 475 20.13 2.95 16.56
C MET A 475 20.63 1.89 17.52
N GLN A 476 19.81 0.89 17.77
CA GLN A 476 20.13 -0.29 18.56
C GLN A 476 20.16 -1.49 17.63
N VAL A 477 21.14 -2.36 17.77
CA VAL A 477 21.28 -3.58 16.98
C VAL A 477 21.39 -4.75 17.96
N PRO A 478 20.47 -5.71 17.91
CA PRO A 478 20.54 -6.87 18.77
C PRO A 478 21.80 -7.70 18.46
N GLU A 479 22.38 -8.33 19.47
CA GLU A 479 23.50 -9.27 19.29
C GLU A 479 23.03 -10.60 18.68
N GLU A 480 21.79 -10.99 18.97
CA GLU A 480 21.16 -12.20 18.46
C GLU A 480 19.68 -11.95 18.13
N GLU A 481 19.14 -12.66 17.15
CA GLU A 481 17.71 -12.60 16.83
C GLU A 481 16.91 -13.35 17.91
N LYS A 482 15.98 -12.66 18.57
CA LYS A 482 15.12 -13.23 19.61
C LYS A 482 13.66 -13.24 19.17
N TYR A 483 13.03 -14.40 19.29
CA TYR A 483 11.60 -14.60 18.99
C TYR A 483 10.70 -14.48 20.22
N LEU A 484 11.26 -14.61 21.41
CA LEU A 484 10.53 -14.54 22.66
C LEU A 484 11.10 -13.42 23.54
N MET A 485 10.23 -12.60 24.09
CA MET A 485 10.58 -11.55 25.05
C MET A 485 10.04 -11.91 26.42
N SER A 486 10.87 -11.82 27.44
CA SER A 486 10.44 -11.94 28.83
C SER A 486 9.71 -10.68 29.30
N LYS A 487 9.03 -10.78 30.46
CA LYS A 487 8.39 -9.62 31.11
C LYS A 487 9.40 -8.51 31.38
N GLU A 488 10.57 -8.88 31.85
CA GLU A 488 11.67 -7.95 32.17
C GLU A 488 12.21 -7.26 30.96
N GLU A 489 12.35 -7.95 29.82
CA GLU A 489 12.81 -7.37 28.58
C GLU A 489 11.78 -6.34 28.02
N ILE A 490 10.48 -6.63 28.12
CA ILE A 490 9.43 -5.68 27.72
C ILE A 490 9.45 -4.44 28.61
N LEU A 491 9.57 -4.61 29.93
CA LEU A 491 9.67 -3.49 30.87
C LEU A 491 10.93 -2.65 30.62
N THR A 492 12.07 -3.32 30.34
CA THR A 492 13.31 -2.64 29.94
C THR A 492 13.10 -1.79 28.69
N ARG A 493 12.45 -2.33 27.65
CA ARG A 493 12.15 -1.61 26.42
C ARG A 493 11.23 -0.42 26.64
N ILE A 494 10.18 -0.57 27.47
CA ILE A 494 9.30 0.54 27.84
C ILE A 494 10.08 1.63 28.61
N THR A 495 10.96 1.22 29.54
CA THR A 495 11.79 2.15 30.31
C THR A 495 12.75 2.93 29.41
N THR A 496 13.37 2.26 28.43
CA THR A 496 14.24 2.90 27.43
C THR A 496 13.48 3.91 26.57
N LEU A 497 12.24 3.59 26.14
CA LEU A 497 11.39 4.52 25.38
C LEU A 497 11.06 5.81 26.18
N PHE A 498 11.06 5.75 27.52
CA PHE A 498 10.87 6.93 28.36
C PHE A 498 12.16 7.71 28.65
N GLY A 499 13.32 7.20 28.26
CA GLY A 499 14.61 7.84 28.50
C GLY A 499 14.69 9.26 27.97
N GLY A 500 14.23 9.52 26.74
CA GLY A 500 14.23 10.85 26.13
C GLY A 500 13.38 11.85 26.90
N ARG A 501 12.13 11.50 27.21
CA ARG A 501 11.22 12.35 27.97
C ARG A 501 11.72 12.62 29.39
N ALA A 502 12.27 11.61 30.06
CA ALA A 502 12.82 11.76 31.40
C ALA A 502 14.05 12.69 31.39
N ALA A 503 14.90 12.61 30.37
CA ALA A 503 16.03 13.51 30.19
C ALA A 503 15.57 14.98 30.01
N GLU A 504 14.55 15.22 29.16
CA GLU A 504 13.97 16.56 28.99
C GLU A 504 13.46 17.11 30.34
N GLN A 505 12.70 16.35 31.10
CA GLN A 505 12.15 16.77 32.39
C GLN A 505 13.23 17.08 33.41
N ILE A 506 14.27 16.25 33.48
CA ILE A 506 15.38 16.42 34.45
C ILE A 506 16.24 17.66 34.12
N VAL A 507 16.44 17.93 32.81
CA VAL A 507 17.41 18.94 32.36
C VAL A 507 16.78 20.32 32.21
N PHE A 508 15.56 20.38 31.64
CA PHE A 508 14.91 21.62 31.24
C PHE A 508 13.68 21.95 32.09
N ASP A 509 13.29 21.06 33.01
CA ASP A 509 12.03 21.16 33.77
C ASP A 509 10.82 21.42 32.86
N SER A 510 10.91 20.88 31.66
CA SER A 510 9.93 21.05 30.58
C SER A 510 9.87 19.78 29.74
N ILE A 511 8.75 19.58 29.06
CA ILE A 511 8.49 18.44 28.20
C ILE A 511 8.05 18.94 26.82
N THR A 512 8.54 18.28 25.78
CA THR A 512 8.21 18.62 24.42
C THR A 512 7.32 17.57 23.73
N THR A 513 6.87 17.88 22.53
CA THR A 513 6.12 16.94 21.68
C THR A 513 7.03 15.87 21.07
N GLY A 514 8.34 15.94 21.25
CA GLY A 514 9.32 15.01 20.68
C GLY A 514 9.07 13.55 21.09
N ALA A 515 8.66 13.35 22.34
CA ALA A 515 8.39 12.01 22.89
C ALA A 515 7.06 11.37 22.46
N SER A 516 6.31 11.94 21.51
CA SER A 516 4.97 11.43 21.16
C SER A 516 5.00 10.00 20.62
N ASN A 517 5.96 9.67 19.76
CA ASN A 517 6.12 8.33 19.19
C ASN A 517 6.56 7.32 20.25
N ASP A 518 7.45 7.71 21.16
CA ASP A 518 7.93 6.85 22.25
C ASP A 518 6.80 6.49 23.20
N ILE A 519 5.97 7.45 23.55
CA ILE A 519 4.77 7.25 24.38
C ILE A 519 3.79 6.30 23.66
N GLU A 520 3.57 6.47 22.36
CA GLU A 520 2.71 5.57 21.60
C GLU A 520 3.23 4.14 21.60
N GLN A 521 4.52 3.94 21.33
CA GLN A 521 5.16 2.63 21.34
C GLN A 521 5.15 2.00 22.73
N ALA A 522 5.50 2.77 23.77
CA ALA A 522 5.44 2.31 25.16
C ALA A 522 4.02 1.87 25.56
N THR A 523 3.01 2.64 25.15
CA THR A 523 1.60 2.32 25.42
C THR A 523 1.18 1.03 24.71
N LYS A 524 1.55 0.84 23.44
CA LYS A 524 1.28 -0.39 22.69
C LYS A 524 1.92 -1.63 23.37
N LEU A 525 3.18 -1.52 23.80
CA LEU A 525 3.87 -2.61 24.48
C LEU A 525 3.23 -2.93 25.83
N ALA A 526 2.95 -1.93 26.65
CA ALA A 526 2.30 -2.11 27.95
C ALA A 526 0.89 -2.71 27.81
N ARG A 527 0.12 -2.26 26.80
CA ARG A 527 -1.20 -2.82 26.51
C ARG A 527 -1.10 -4.28 26.08
N ALA A 528 -0.20 -4.62 25.13
CA ALA A 528 0.01 -5.98 24.67
C ALA A 528 0.43 -6.91 25.81
N MET A 529 1.29 -6.43 26.73
CA MET A 529 1.72 -7.15 27.93
C MET A 529 0.54 -7.55 28.84
N VAL A 530 -0.45 -6.66 28.97
CA VAL A 530 -1.66 -6.89 29.77
C VAL A 530 -2.69 -7.74 29.02
N THR A 531 -2.98 -7.41 27.76
CA THR A 531 -4.13 -7.96 27.02
C THR A 531 -3.83 -9.20 26.20
N GLN A 532 -2.59 -9.36 25.70
CA GLN A 532 -2.22 -10.42 24.77
C GLN A 532 -1.31 -11.47 25.42
N TYR A 533 -0.31 -11.03 26.21
CA TYR A 533 0.73 -11.92 26.72
C TYR A 533 0.44 -12.49 28.12
N GLY A 534 -0.62 -12.03 28.80
CA GLY A 534 -0.97 -12.52 30.14
C GLY A 534 0.08 -12.24 31.18
N MET A 535 0.86 -11.15 31.03
CA MET A 535 1.97 -10.81 31.94
C MET A 535 1.57 -9.86 33.10
N SER A 536 0.28 -9.49 33.17
CA SER A 536 -0.25 -8.71 34.30
C SER A 536 -0.63 -9.61 35.46
N GLU A 537 -0.28 -9.22 36.68
CA GLU A 537 -0.70 -9.92 37.90
C GLU A 537 -2.23 -9.81 38.13
N LYS A 538 -2.84 -8.72 37.70
CA LYS A 538 -4.26 -8.45 37.88
C LYS A 538 -5.16 -9.35 37.03
N PHE A 539 -4.81 -9.53 35.77
CA PHE A 539 -5.62 -10.26 34.80
C PHE A 539 -5.16 -11.72 34.59
N GLY A 540 -3.94 -12.04 34.95
CA GLY A 540 -3.41 -13.38 34.82
C GLY A 540 -3.43 -13.89 33.36
N LEU A 541 -3.90 -15.14 33.17
CA LEU A 541 -3.83 -15.86 31.89
C LEU A 541 -5.09 -15.67 31.01
N ILE A 542 -5.69 -14.49 31.01
CA ILE A 542 -6.86 -14.18 30.15
C ILE A 542 -6.39 -13.45 28.89
N GLY A 543 -6.78 -13.95 27.72
CA GLY A 543 -6.63 -13.23 26.45
C GLY A 543 -7.77 -12.20 26.29
N LEU A 544 -7.46 -10.93 26.53
CA LEU A 544 -8.44 -9.83 26.52
C LEU A 544 -8.53 -9.14 25.16
N GLU A 545 -7.64 -9.51 24.23
CA GLU A 545 -7.52 -8.90 22.91
C GLU A 545 -7.22 -9.95 21.85
N SER A 546 -7.77 -9.75 20.64
CA SER A 546 -7.44 -10.54 19.46
C SER A 546 -6.89 -9.66 18.35
N ILE A 547 -5.91 -10.17 17.61
CA ILE A 547 -5.32 -9.46 16.50
C ILE A 547 -6.10 -9.77 15.21
N GLN A 548 -6.70 -8.75 14.62
CA GLN A 548 -7.24 -8.80 13.26
C GLN A 548 -6.22 -8.22 12.28
N ASN A 549 -6.32 -8.57 11.00
CA ASN A 549 -5.40 -8.14 9.94
C ASN A 549 -3.92 -8.44 10.27
N ARG A 550 -3.64 -9.66 10.72
CA ARG A 550 -2.34 -10.09 11.23
C ARG A 550 -1.14 -9.74 10.32
N TYR A 551 -1.36 -9.71 9.01
CA TYR A 551 -0.31 -9.49 8.01
C TYR A 551 -0.23 -8.05 7.48
N LEU A 552 -1.04 -7.12 8.00
CA LEU A 552 -1.02 -5.71 7.65
C LEU A 552 -0.68 -4.84 8.85
N ASP A 553 -1.70 -4.29 9.47
CA ASP A 553 -1.61 -3.33 10.57
C ASP A 553 -1.70 -3.99 11.96
N GLY A 554 -2.05 -5.29 12.00
CA GLY A 554 -2.19 -6.02 13.24
C GLY A 554 -3.23 -5.40 14.18
N ARG A 555 -4.36 -4.93 13.62
CA ARG A 555 -5.37 -4.23 14.42
C ARG A 555 -5.86 -5.10 15.57
N ALA A 556 -5.64 -4.61 16.76
CA ALA A 556 -6.09 -5.20 17.98
C ALA A 556 -7.58 -4.89 18.23
N VAL A 557 -8.34 -5.90 18.63
CA VAL A 557 -9.76 -5.79 18.98
C VAL A 557 -9.95 -6.39 20.37
N LEU A 558 -10.47 -5.57 21.28
CA LEU A 558 -10.77 -6.00 22.63
C LEU A 558 -11.94 -6.99 22.65
N ASN A 559 -11.79 -8.05 23.45
CA ASN A 559 -12.79 -9.10 23.64
C ASN A 559 -13.37 -9.07 25.07
N CYS A 560 -13.51 -7.87 25.64
CA CYS A 560 -13.99 -7.68 27.02
C CYS A 560 -15.06 -6.58 27.09
N GLY A 561 -15.76 -6.49 28.20
CA GLY A 561 -16.73 -5.43 28.45
C GLY A 561 -16.07 -4.14 28.95
N ASP A 562 -16.81 -3.01 28.84
CA ASP A 562 -16.33 -1.65 29.17
C ASP A 562 -15.70 -1.51 30.55
N ALA A 563 -16.25 -2.22 31.57
CA ALA A 563 -15.69 -2.21 32.92
C ALA A 563 -14.26 -2.79 32.97
N THR A 564 -14.04 -3.90 32.25
CA THR A 564 -12.73 -4.53 32.16
C THR A 564 -11.75 -3.66 31.34
N GLU A 565 -12.24 -2.96 30.30
CA GLU A 565 -11.43 -2.04 29.52
C GLU A 565 -10.89 -0.89 30.38
N ALA A 566 -11.74 -0.31 31.25
CA ALA A 566 -11.31 0.71 32.20
C ALA A 566 -10.23 0.21 33.18
N GLU A 567 -10.32 -1.05 33.60
CA GLU A 567 -9.33 -1.68 34.46
C GLU A 567 -8.01 -1.98 33.73
N ILE A 568 -8.07 -2.36 32.43
CA ILE A 568 -6.90 -2.51 31.57
C ILE A 568 -6.16 -1.18 31.48
N ASP A 569 -6.87 -0.08 31.20
CA ASP A 569 -6.27 1.25 31.11
C ASP A 569 -5.58 1.68 32.41
N GLN A 570 -6.16 1.36 33.57
CA GLN A 570 -5.51 1.63 34.86
C GLN A 570 -4.21 0.84 35.04
N GLU A 571 -4.21 -0.44 34.68
CA GLU A 571 -3.01 -1.27 34.79
C GLU A 571 -1.92 -0.82 33.81
N VAL A 572 -2.29 -0.48 32.58
CA VAL A 572 -1.38 0.10 31.59
C VAL A 572 -0.77 1.41 32.11
N MET A 573 -1.59 2.33 32.65
CA MET A 573 -1.09 3.58 33.25
C MET A 573 -0.13 3.33 34.40
N LYS A 574 -0.38 2.31 35.23
CA LYS A 574 0.48 1.94 36.33
C LYS A 574 1.85 1.49 35.82
N ILE A 575 1.89 0.55 34.86
CA ILE A 575 3.12 0.07 34.23
C ILE A 575 3.94 1.21 33.63
N LEU A 576 3.29 2.10 32.87
CA LEU A 576 3.96 3.23 32.23
C LEU A 576 4.57 4.20 33.29
N LYS A 577 3.84 4.49 34.38
CA LYS A 577 4.36 5.33 35.48
C LYS A 577 5.54 4.70 36.17
N GLU A 578 5.50 3.40 36.45
CA GLU A 578 6.61 2.68 37.09
C GLU A 578 7.86 2.69 36.19
N CYS A 579 7.70 2.41 34.88
CA CYS A 579 8.81 2.47 33.92
C CYS A 579 9.38 3.89 33.77
N TYR A 580 8.52 4.91 33.73
CA TYR A 580 8.94 6.31 33.67
C TYR A 580 9.73 6.73 34.91
N ALA A 581 9.22 6.40 36.11
CA ALA A 581 9.91 6.67 37.37
C ALA A 581 11.28 5.97 37.42
N LYS A 582 11.39 4.77 36.87
CA LYS A 582 12.66 4.03 36.76
C LYS A 582 13.64 4.73 35.83
N ALA A 583 13.19 5.22 34.69
CA ALA A 583 14.01 6.01 33.75
C ALA A 583 14.54 7.29 34.43
N GLU A 584 13.65 8.02 35.14
CA GLU A 584 14.09 9.20 35.91
C GLU A 584 15.13 8.86 36.99
N GLU A 585 14.92 7.80 37.75
CA GLU A 585 15.86 7.33 38.80
C GLU A 585 17.25 7.09 38.19
N LEU A 586 17.32 6.34 37.09
CA LEU A 586 18.55 6.04 36.36
C LEU A 586 19.29 7.28 35.91
N LEU A 587 18.58 8.18 35.22
CA LEU A 587 19.18 9.42 34.66
C LEU A 587 19.58 10.42 35.73
N ARG A 588 18.86 10.52 36.86
CA ARG A 588 19.26 11.35 38.01
C ARG A 588 20.52 10.80 38.69
N GLY A 589 20.64 9.46 38.79
CA GLY A 589 21.83 8.81 39.32
C GLY A 589 23.08 9.03 38.47
N ASP A 590 22.90 9.21 37.16
CA ASP A 590 23.99 9.31 36.19
C ASP A 590 23.98 10.66 35.44
N ARG A 591 23.60 11.74 36.13
CA ARG A 591 23.47 13.08 35.54
C ARG A 591 24.75 13.58 34.86
N GLU A 592 25.92 13.33 35.44
CA GLU A 592 27.21 13.75 34.87
C GLU A 592 27.47 13.03 33.53
N ALA A 593 27.10 11.75 33.40
CA ALA A 593 27.21 11.05 32.12
C ALA A 593 26.25 11.60 31.08
N LEU A 594 25.01 11.91 31.47
CA LEU A 594 24.01 12.50 30.61
C LEU A 594 24.51 13.85 30.03
N ASP A 595 25.03 14.73 30.87
CA ASP A 595 25.52 16.06 30.47
C ASP A 595 26.71 15.94 29.50
N LYS A 596 27.74 15.16 29.83
CA LYS A 596 28.94 14.99 29.00
C LYS A 596 28.63 14.35 27.63
N LEU A 597 27.78 13.33 27.63
CA LEU A 597 27.38 12.66 26.38
C LEU A 597 26.54 13.59 25.49
N ALA A 598 25.60 14.35 26.07
CA ALA A 598 24.79 15.31 25.32
C ALA A 598 25.63 16.47 24.75
N GLU A 599 26.59 17.00 25.52
CA GLU A 599 27.52 18.04 25.04
C GLU A 599 28.38 17.53 23.88
N PHE A 600 28.88 16.30 23.99
CA PHE A 600 29.66 15.66 22.93
C PHE A 600 28.80 15.44 21.66
N LEU A 601 27.56 15.00 21.84
CA LEU A 601 26.61 14.81 20.72
C LEU A 601 26.23 16.13 20.06
N ILE A 602 26.06 17.21 20.81
CA ILE A 602 25.82 18.56 20.25
C ILE A 602 26.98 19.02 19.38
N ALA A 603 28.21 18.71 19.76
CA ALA A 603 29.41 19.09 19.03
C ALA A 603 29.62 18.29 17.74
N HIS A 604 29.32 17.00 17.74
CA HIS A 604 29.62 16.07 16.64
C HIS A 604 28.39 15.69 15.80
N GLU A 605 27.17 15.98 16.28
CA GLU A 605 25.87 15.67 15.67
C GLU A 605 25.56 14.18 15.52
N THR A 606 26.57 13.34 15.43
CA THR A 606 26.46 11.89 15.34
C THR A 606 27.64 11.25 16.08
N ILE A 607 27.35 10.25 16.89
CA ILE A 607 28.37 9.48 17.63
C ILE A 607 28.10 7.97 17.46
N THR A 608 29.18 7.22 17.35
CA THR A 608 29.12 5.74 17.30
C THR A 608 28.92 5.15 18.69
N GLY A 609 28.40 3.92 18.77
CA GLY A 609 28.23 3.20 20.03
C GLY A 609 29.58 3.00 20.76
N LYS A 610 30.69 2.84 20.04
CA LYS A 610 32.04 2.74 20.63
C LYS A 610 32.43 4.05 21.33
N GLU A 611 32.23 5.19 20.67
CA GLU A 611 32.51 6.51 21.26
C GLU A 611 31.62 6.79 22.47
N PHE A 612 30.32 6.48 22.35
CA PHE A 612 29.36 6.57 23.43
C PHE A 612 29.82 5.75 24.64
N MET A 613 30.16 4.49 24.48
CA MET A 613 30.60 3.62 25.55
C MET A 613 31.94 4.04 26.14
N LYS A 614 32.84 4.59 25.35
CA LYS A 614 34.11 5.15 25.82
C LYS A 614 33.89 6.32 26.78
N ILE A 615 33.05 7.31 26.38
CA ILE A 615 32.74 8.47 27.24
C ILE A 615 31.98 7.99 28.51
N PHE A 616 31.00 7.10 28.35
CA PHE A 616 30.25 6.56 29.48
C PHE A 616 31.16 5.89 30.53
N ARG A 617 32.08 5.03 30.09
CA ARG A 617 33.06 4.34 31.00
C ARG A 617 34.01 5.34 31.64
N GLN A 618 34.50 6.35 30.92
CA GLN A 618 35.36 7.39 31.49
C GLN A 618 34.66 8.14 32.61
N VAL A 619 33.39 8.50 32.43
CA VAL A 619 32.60 9.19 33.47
C VAL A 619 32.35 8.31 34.66
N LYS A 620 32.12 7.02 34.48
CA LYS A 620 31.92 6.04 35.56
C LYS A 620 33.23 5.66 36.27
N GLY A 621 34.39 6.14 35.82
CA GLY A 621 35.68 5.73 36.34
C GLY A 621 36.00 4.25 36.09
N ILE A 622 35.29 3.65 35.12
CA ILE A 622 35.56 2.30 34.67
C ILE A 622 36.75 2.44 33.71
N THR A 623 37.91 1.99 34.14
CA THR A 623 39.11 1.93 33.29
C THR A 623 38.75 1.07 32.07
N ASP A 624 38.91 1.65 30.90
CA ASP A 624 38.72 0.92 29.64
C ASP A 624 39.71 -0.23 29.59
N PRO A 625 39.27 -1.46 29.44
CA PRO A 625 40.19 -2.55 29.19
C PRO A 625 40.56 -2.56 27.70
N GLU A 626 40.96 -1.41 27.10
CA GLU A 626 41.66 -1.45 25.82
C GLU A 626 43.01 -2.07 26.03
N GLY A 627 43.05 -3.37 26.12
CA GLY A 627 44.18 -4.22 26.34
C GLY A 627 43.88 -5.47 27.14
N ASP A 628 42.82 -5.50 27.96
CA ASP A 628 42.60 -6.58 28.95
C ASP A 628 41.20 -7.22 28.94
N LEU A 629 40.55 -7.31 27.78
CA LEU A 629 39.20 -7.93 27.69
C LEU A 629 39.19 -9.41 28.02
N TYR A 630 40.32 -10.10 27.91
CA TYR A 630 40.45 -11.51 28.24
C TYR A 630 41.65 -11.71 29.13
N GLU A 631 41.44 -12.26 30.30
CA GLU A 631 42.52 -12.69 31.19
C GLU A 631 43.14 -14.02 30.76
N ALA A 632 42.34 -14.81 30.02
CA ALA A 632 42.79 -16.09 29.49
C ALA A 632 42.27 -16.31 28.06
N LEU A 633 43.11 -16.83 27.20
CA LEU A 633 42.81 -17.27 25.85
C LEU A 633 42.88 -18.81 25.79
N VAL A 634 41.75 -19.45 25.60
CA VAL A 634 41.66 -20.92 25.48
C VAL A 634 41.51 -21.27 24.00
N LEU A 635 42.49 -21.98 23.44
CA LEU A 635 42.56 -22.28 22.03
C LEU A 635 42.36 -23.77 21.75
N ASP A 636 41.43 -24.12 20.85
CA ASP A 636 41.41 -25.45 20.26
C ASP A 636 42.54 -25.60 19.23
N VAL A 637 43.02 -26.82 19.04
CA VAL A 637 44.18 -27.08 18.14
C VAL A 637 43.73 -27.23 16.70
N ASP A 638 42.75 -28.12 16.47
CA ASP A 638 42.40 -28.52 15.09
C ASP A 638 41.35 -27.59 14.47
N GLY A 639 41.68 -26.88 13.41
CA GLY A 639 40.81 -25.93 12.73
C GLY A 639 40.84 -24.52 13.34
N THR A 640 41.46 -24.31 14.51
CA THR A 640 41.59 -23.00 15.17
C THR A 640 43.04 -22.56 15.23
N LEU A 641 43.92 -23.30 15.95
CA LEU A 641 45.31 -22.96 16.13
C LEU A 641 46.18 -23.46 14.98
N VAL A 642 45.84 -24.59 14.39
CA VAL A 642 46.56 -25.16 13.21
C VAL A 642 45.61 -25.25 12.02
N GLY A 643 46.05 -24.79 10.85
CA GLY A 643 45.31 -24.88 9.61
C GLY A 643 45.27 -26.31 9.04
N THR A 644 44.76 -26.42 7.81
CA THR A 644 44.70 -27.69 7.07
C THR A 644 46.06 -28.31 6.79
N ASP A 645 47.12 -27.51 6.80
CA ASP A 645 48.53 -27.90 6.67
C ASP A 645 49.14 -28.43 7.99
N LYS A 646 48.37 -28.46 9.08
CA LYS A 646 48.75 -28.81 10.43
C LYS A 646 49.92 -27.98 11.01
N GLN A 647 50.07 -26.74 10.52
CA GLN A 647 51.03 -25.76 11.01
C GLN A 647 50.33 -24.58 11.65
N VAL A 648 51.01 -24.00 12.66
CA VAL A 648 50.60 -22.69 13.23
C VAL A 648 51.20 -21.62 12.31
N SER A 649 50.38 -20.69 11.84
CA SER A 649 50.87 -19.59 10.98
C SER A 649 51.84 -18.70 11.80
N GLU A 650 52.77 -18.05 11.11
CA GLU A 650 53.74 -17.16 11.78
C GLU A 650 53.03 -15.99 12.45
N ALA A 651 52.03 -15.41 11.78
CA ALA A 651 51.19 -14.33 12.34
C ALA A 651 50.43 -14.77 13.60
N THR A 652 49.83 -15.98 13.60
CA THR A 652 49.14 -16.53 14.77
C THR A 652 50.13 -16.77 15.91
N ARG A 653 51.32 -17.26 15.59
CA ARG A 653 52.39 -17.50 16.55
C ARG A 653 52.85 -16.21 17.22
N GLU A 654 53.09 -15.15 16.44
CA GLU A 654 53.51 -13.84 16.95
C GLU A 654 52.42 -13.20 17.81
N ALA A 655 51.18 -13.22 17.38
CA ALA A 655 50.05 -12.69 18.16
C ALA A 655 49.88 -13.39 19.54
N ILE A 656 50.03 -14.70 19.56
CA ILE A 656 49.95 -15.46 20.83
C ILE A 656 51.12 -15.13 21.74
N ILE A 657 52.33 -15.03 21.22
CA ILE A 657 53.54 -14.68 22.00
C ILE A 657 53.40 -13.24 22.54
N GLU A 658 52.89 -12.31 21.75
CA GLU A 658 52.59 -10.94 22.19
C GLU A 658 51.55 -10.89 23.31
N ALA A 659 50.45 -11.66 23.18
CA ALA A 659 49.46 -11.78 24.23
C ALA A 659 50.06 -12.29 25.56
N GLN A 660 50.91 -13.31 25.48
CA GLN A 660 51.64 -13.86 26.63
C GLN A 660 52.60 -12.84 27.26
N GLN A 661 53.31 -12.08 26.42
CA GLN A 661 54.21 -11.01 26.91
C GLN A 661 53.46 -9.87 27.58
N ARG A 662 52.19 -9.65 27.22
CA ARG A 662 51.28 -8.70 27.88
C ARG A 662 50.67 -9.28 29.17
N GLY A 663 51.09 -10.46 29.62
CA GLY A 663 50.59 -11.07 30.87
C GLY A 663 49.29 -11.85 30.74
N LYS A 664 48.82 -12.15 29.54
CA LYS A 664 47.58 -12.95 29.34
C LYS A 664 47.88 -14.44 29.47
N THR A 665 46.97 -15.15 30.11
CA THR A 665 47.04 -16.62 30.23
C THR A 665 46.61 -17.25 28.90
N VAL A 666 47.45 -18.08 28.29
CA VAL A 666 47.10 -18.86 27.10
C VAL A 666 47.01 -20.33 27.48
N ALA A 667 45.92 -20.99 27.19
CA ALA A 667 45.71 -22.42 27.41
C ALA A 667 45.30 -23.10 26.08
N ILE A 668 45.62 -24.37 25.95
CA ILE A 668 45.19 -25.21 24.84
C ILE A 668 44.14 -26.22 25.37
N ALA A 669 42.97 -26.26 24.70
CA ALA A 669 41.96 -27.28 24.92
C ALA A 669 41.84 -28.13 23.66
N SER A 670 42.14 -29.42 23.72
CA SER A 670 42.10 -30.29 22.54
C SER A 670 41.81 -31.74 22.90
N GLY A 671 41.13 -32.46 22.03
CA GLY A 671 40.94 -33.92 22.14
C GLY A 671 42.18 -34.74 21.80
N ARG A 672 43.34 -34.12 21.44
CA ARG A 672 44.57 -34.81 21.17
C ARG A 672 45.25 -35.31 22.45
N SER A 673 46.11 -36.36 22.31
CA SER A 673 46.96 -36.80 23.41
C SER A 673 47.95 -35.69 23.80
N ILE A 674 48.37 -35.65 25.07
CA ILE A 674 49.32 -34.68 25.62
C ILE A 674 50.64 -34.63 24.80
N SER A 675 51.13 -35.77 24.30
CA SER A 675 52.32 -35.82 23.43
C SER A 675 52.13 -35.17 22.09
N GLY A 676 50.87 -35.15 21.55
CA GLY A 676 50.51 -34.48 20.34
C GLY A 676 50.41 -32.95 20.48
N ILE A 677 49.92 -32.50 21.66
CA ILE A 677 49.78 -31.07 21.96
C ILE A 677 51.12 -30.42 22.29
N ARG A 678 52.05 -31.11 22.99
CA ARG A 678 53.38 -30.58 23.34
C ARG A 678 54.17 -29.97 22.16
N ARG A 679 54.09 -30.57 20.98
CA ARG A 679 54.77 -30.01 19.78
C ARG A 679 54.16 -28.68 19.33
N THR A 680 52.87 -28.54 19.46
CA THR A 680 52.16 -27.28 19.12
C THR A 680 52.40 -26.24 20.22
N ALA A 681 52.34 -26.62 21.48
CA ALA A 681 52.66 -25.79 22.63
C ALA A 681 54.08 -25.21 22.59
N ALA A 682 55.05 -26.01 22.22
CA ALA A 682 56.44 -25.57 22.04
C ALA A 682 56.61 -24.52 20.90
N LYS A 683 55.83 -24.64 19.85
CA LYS A 683 55.86 -23.66 18.72
C LYS A 683 55.38 -22.26 19.13
N ILE A 684 54.38 -22.17 20.03
CA ILE A 684 53.85 -20.92 20.57
C ILE A 684 54.45 -20.51 21.90
N ARG A 685 55.57 -21.17 22.31
CA ARG A 685 56.29 -20.91 23.56
C ARG A 685 55.47 -21.00 24.83
N LEU A 686 54.44 -21.84 24.86
CA LEU A 686 53.52 -21.94 25.97
C LEU A 686 54.23 -22.28 27.32
N GLU A 687 55.24 -23.16 27.26
CA GLU A 687 56.02 -23.55 28.44
C GLU A 687 56.90 -22.44 29.03
N GLN A 688 57.25 -21.43 28.22
CA GLN A 688 58.09 -20.30 28.65
C GLN A 688 57.32 -19.21 29.38
N PHE A 689 56.03 -19.11 29.14
CA PHE A 689 55.18 -18.03 29.67
C PHE A 689 54.10 -18.52 30.64
N GLY A 690 54.24 -19.76 31.18
CA GLY A 690 53.32 -20.29 32.22
C GLY A 690 51.94 -20.72 31.72
N GLY A 691 51.77 -21.00 30.41
CA GLY A 691 50.56 -21.55 29.81
C GLY A 691 50.26 -22.99 30.25
N TYR A 692 49.01 -23.38 30.25
CA TYR A 692 48.56 -24.73 30.60
C TYR A 692 48.20 -25.52 29.35
N VAL A 693 48.40 -26.83 29.40
CA VAL A 693 48.08 -27.78 28.32
C VAL A 693 46.89 -28.64 28.72
#